data_dec0e040b8d006bf1e90d893888521cc
#
_entry.id   dec0e040b8d006bf1e90d893888521cc
#
_cell.length_a   1.000
_cell.length_b   1.000
_cell.length_c   1.000
_cell.angle_alpha   90.00
_cell.angle_beta   90.00
_cell.angle_gamma   90.00
#
_symmetry.space_group_name_H-M   'P 1'
#
loop_
_entity.id
_entity.type
_entity.pdbx_description
1 polymer ?
#
loop_
_entity_poly.entity_id
_entity_poly.type
_entity_poly.pdbx_seq_one_letter_code
_entity_poly.pdbx_strand_id
1 'polypeptide(L)'
;MRPRSWLTMKTFAPLTFLLPSLLALSNTAMADDAPLILDPSVVTGSRSANPTFDLPYSVDSISREQISDGQLGINASEALSRVPGLVVQNRQNYAQDLQISSRGFGARSAFGVRGIKLVADGIPASTPDGQGQAATFNLDTAERIEVLRGPAATLYGSNAGGVIQMFSRDGEGPPRIGAETLVGSDGLNKNHLTAEGAANGAGFVLDASRMDTDGYRDHSSARRDQTFAKLNFQPDDDSKLALIYSSLEQNGTQDPLGQTWAAYKADPRSVAPAALEYNTRKSIDHQQLGMNYERYIGDATLQVNAYTGRRSVIQYLSIPDKFASGALNPANARGGVVAFDRKFYGGSVHWLQPITSAPGDLTLITGLDYDRSQDDRQGYSNTLDGVHGVKGALGRNEIDTATSLDPFVQANWLLGDWTLQAGLRHSTMKMDVDDHFLRDGNDSGSKTYQKNTPSVSVMYAFTPDLHGYVSAGKGFETPTQAESAYSSSANGFNFALKPSVSQQYEVGLKAKLGEDTRLNAALFQITTEDELVVQQSSGGRTTYQNAGRTLRRGLELGLESQLSEQWSTHLAYTRLQATYDSDFVSGGNTTISKGNYLPGVPQTTLFAELNWKPRDWVSTALEGMYRSKVYVEDTNQQRAAPGYSVFNWRARFEQKVEHWTFHQTLRLDNLLDRQYVGSVIVGDGNGRYYEAAPGRSWYAGAGAEYQF
;
A
#
# COMPACT_ATOMS: atom_id res chain seq x y z
N MET A 1 -25.06 -50.54 -30.10
CA MET A 1 -26.07 -49.67 -30.66
C MET A 1 -25.88 -48.27 -30.15
N ARG A 2 -25.52 -47.33 -31.01
CA ARG A 2 -25.51 -45.88 -30.71
C ARG A 2 -26.93 -45.34 -30.84
N PRO A 3 -27.25 -44.12 -30.25
CA PRO A 3 -27.18 -42.98 -31.12
C PRO A 3 -26.49 -41.71 -30.52
N ARG A 4 -26.01 -40.94 -31.50
CA ARG A 4 -25.46 -39.59 -31.44
C ARG A 4 -26.56 -38.57 -31.07
N SER A 5 -26.20 -37.49 -30.32
CA SER A 5 -26.92 -36.22 -30.34
C SER A 5 -25.96 -35.04 -30.47
N TRP A 6 -26.12 -34.30 -31.42
CA TRP A 6 -25.81 -33.06 -32.10
C TRP A 6 -25.32 -31.92 -31.22
N LEU A 7 -24.12 -31.42 -31.58
CA LEU A 7 -23.64 -30.09 -31.26
C LEU A 7 -24.47 -29.05 -32.05
N THR A 8 -25.02 -28.07 -31.37
CA THR A 8 -25.49 -26.83 -31.98
C THR A 8 -24.44 -25.72 -31.71
N MET A 9 -23.67 -25.39 -32.73
CA MET A 9 -22.90 -24.15 -32.81
C MET A 9 -23.84 -22.94 -32.79
N LYS A 10 -23.76 -22.07 -31.79
CA LYS A 10 -24.29 -20.71 -31.87
C LYS A 10 -23.21 -19.80 -32.46
N THR A 11 -23.50 -19.36 -33.67
CA THR A 11 -22.73 -18.32 -34.37
C THR A 11 -22.88 -16.98 -33.66
N PHE A 12 -21.75 -16.41 -33.23
CA PHE A 12 -21.67 -15.03 -32.82
C PHE A 12 -21.61 -14.13 -34.07
N ALA A 13 -22.52 -13.16 -34.16
CA ALA A 13 -22.51 -12.11 -35.15
C ALA A 13 -21.45 -11.05 -34.76
N PRO A 14 -20.70 -10.49 -35.70
CA PRO A 14 -19.75 -9.43 -35.41
C PRO A 14 -20.51 -8.12 -35.12
N LEU A 15 -20.29 -7.52 -33.94
CA LEU A 15 -20.68 -6.16 -33.64
C LEU A 15 -19.80 -5.21 -34.47
N THR A 16 -20.40 -4.63 -35.50
CA THR A 16 -19.80 -3.54 -36.28
C THR A 16 -19.92 -2.24 -35.45
N PHE A 17 -18.79 -1.74 -34.94
CA PHE A 17 -18.69 -0.41 -34.37
C PHE A 17 -18.84 0.63 -35.48
N LEU A 18 -19.97 1.32 -35.51
CA LEU A 18 -20.15 2.55 -36.29
C LEU A 18 -19.50 3.71 -35.51
N LEU A 19 -18.39 4.24 -36.04
CA LEU A 19 -17.89 5.56 -35.65
C LEU A 19 -18.90 6.63 -36.09
N PRO A 20 -19.40 7.49 -35.19
CA PRO A 20 -20.13 8.67 -35.61
C PRO A 20 -19.13 9.72 -36.11
N SER A 21 -19.32 10.15 -37.35
CA SER A 21 -18.61 11.28 -37.95
C SER A 21 -18.94 12.58 -37.20
N LEU A 22 -17.90 13.19 -36.62
CA LEU A 22 -17.97 14.50 -35.94
C LEU A 22 -18.24 15.61 -36.96
N LEU A 23 -19.42 16.23 -36.88
CA LEU A 23 -19.69 17.55 -37.41
C LEU A 23 -19.23 18.58 -36.38
N ALA A 24 -18.25 19.38 -36.75
CA ALA A 24 -17.77 20.53 -35.98
C ALA A 24 -18.83 21.62 -35.89
N LEU A 25 -19.29 21.94 -34.69
CA LEU A 25 -19.91 23.22 -34.35
C LEU A 25 -18.94 24.00 -33.48
N SER A 26 -18.30 24.99 -34.06
CA SER A 26 -17.46 25.97 -33.39
C SER A 26 -18.34 26.96 -32.64
N ASN A 27 -18.42 26.79 -31.30
CA ASN A 27 -18.78 27.87 -30.41
C ASN A 27 -17.49 28.37 -29.75
N THR A 28 -17.06 29.57 -30.12
CA THR A 28 -16.02 30.33 -29.43
C THR A 28 -16.61 30.88 -28.14
N ALA A 29 -16.49 30.17 -27.04
CA ALA A 29 -16.55 30.75 -25.72
C ALA A 29 -15.14 31.32 -25.42
N MET A 30 -15.07 32.64 -25.17
CA MET A 30 -13.86 33.23 -24.62
C MET A 30 -13.66 32.67 -23.22
N ALA A 31 -12.59 31.94 -23.03
CA ALA A 31 -12.13 31.54 -21.71
C ALA A 31 -11.54 32.78 -21.03
N ASP A 32 -11.99 33.05 -19.81
CA ASP A 32 -11.31 33.96 -18.89
C ASP A 32 -9.92 33.36 -18.60
N ASP A 33 -8.87 34.11 -18.91
CA ASP A 33 -7.48 33.79 -18.56
C ASP A 33 -7.29 33.90 -17.04
N ALA A 34 -7.75 32.91 -16.28
CA ALA A 34 -7.33 32.78 -14.91
C ALA A 34 -5.92 32.15 -14.92
N PRO A 35 -4.94 32.69 -14.16
CA PRO A 35 -3.61 32.11 -14.08
C PRO A 35 -3.70 30.66 -13.59
N LEU A 36 -3.02 29.74 -14.28
CA LEU A 36 -2.87 28.35 -13.91
C LEU A 36 -2.03 28.27 -12.62
N ILE A 37 -2.67 28.38 -11.48
CA ILE A 37 -2.03 28.20 -10.17
C ILE A 37 -2.12 26.71 -9.85
N LEU A 38 -0.96 26.07 -9.59
CA LEU A 38 -0.94 24.74 -8.99
C LEU A 38 -1.67 24.81 -7.64
N ASP A 39 -2.80 24.14 -7.51
CA ASP A 39 -3.59 24.11 -6.28
C ASP A 39 -2.72 23.76 -5.07
N PRO A 40 -2.84 24.49 -3.96
CA PRO A 40 -2.11 24.15 -2.75
C PRO A 40 -2.58 22.77 -2.26
N SER A 41 -1.71 21.74 -2.39
CA SER A 41 -2.01 20.43 -1.84
C SER A 41 -2.10 20.52 -0.32
N VAL A 42 -3.30 20.42 0.23
CA VAL A 42 -3.55 20.40 1.67
C VAL A 42 -3.55 18.97 2.15
N VAL A 43 -2.83 18.69 3.23
CA VAL A 43 -2.80 17.39 3.88
C VAL A 43 -3.36 17.45 5.29
N THR A 44 -4.08 16.42 5.67
CA THR A 44 -4.65 16.23 7.01
C THR A 44 -3.95 15.12 7.78
N GLY A 45 -3.06 14.39 7.13
CA GLY A 45 -2.23 13.37 7.75
C GLY A 45 -1.31 13.86 8.86
N SER A 46 -1.09 15.17 8.96
CA SER A 46 -0.43 15.83 10.10
C SER A 46 -1.34 16.04 11.31
N ARG A 47 -2.57 15.52 11.28
CA ARG A 47 -3.68 15.74 12.25
C ARG A 47 -4.26 17.16 12.28
N SER A 48 -3.80 18.02 11.40
CA SER A 48 -4.35 19.35 11.13
C SER A 48 -4.24 19.62 9.63
N ALA A 49 -5.21 20.33 9.05
CA ALA A 49 -5.19 20.68 7.63
C ALA A 49 -4.10 21.75 7.39
N ASN A 50 -3.08 21.42 6.61
CA ASN A 50 -2.00 22.35 6.27
C ASN A 50 -1.56 22.15 4.83
N PRO A 51 -1.15 23.22 4.12
CA PRO A 51 -0.48 23.06 2.83
C PRO A 51 0.80 22.23 2.97
N THR A 52 1.04 21.33 2.03
CA THR A 52 2.25 20.47 2.03
C THR A 52 3.53 21.29 2.04
N PHE A 53 3.50 22.48 1.44
CA PHE A 53 4.63 23.41 1.36
C PHE A 53 5.06 23.96 2.74
N ASP A 54 4.10 24.12 3.66
CA ASP A 54 4.30 24.75 4.97
C ASP A 54 4.61 23.74 6.10
N LEU A 55 4.72 22.46 5.75
CA LEU A 55 5.05 21.40 6.71
C LEU A 55 6.56 21.15 6.80
N PRO A 56 7.14 21.06 8.02
CA PRO A 56 8.58 20.95 8.24
C PRO A 56 9.13 19.51 8.08
N TYR A 57 8.64 18.76 7.11
CA TYR A 57 9.06 17.37 6.81
C TYR A 57 8.62 16.94 5.40
N SER A 58 9.09 15.75 4.98
CA SER A 58 8.72 15.14 3.71
C SER A 58 7.27 14.64 3.73
N VAL A 59 6.43 15.23 2.90
CA VAL A 59 5.04 14.83 2.68
C VAL A 59 4.67 15.05 1.23
N ASP A 60 3.93 14.11 0.65
CA ASP A 60 3.38 14.19 -0.70
C ASP A 60 1.87 13.95 -0.65
N SER A 61 1.15 14.62 -1.53
CA SER A 61 -0.28 14.42 -1.75
C SER A 61 -0.49 14.08 -3.22
N ILE A 62 -1.20 13.01 -3.49
CA ILE A 62 -1.57 12.55 -4.82
C ILE A 62 -3.05 12.84 -4.99
N SER A 63 -3.40 13.70 -5.93
CA SER A 63 -4.79 14.13 -6.17
C SER A 63 -5.61 13.05 -6.87
N ARG A 64 -6.94 13.21 -6.83
CA ARG A 64 -7.90 12.36 -7.56
C ARG A 64 -7.53 12.24 -9.04
N GLU A 65 -7.20 13.35 -9.69
CA GLU A 65 -6.81 13.34 -11.10
C GLU A 65 -5.58 12.47 -11.33
N GLN A 66 -4.55 12.60 -10.50
CA GLN A 66 -3.33 11.78 -10.58
C GLN A 66 -3.57 10.30 -10.29
N ILE A 67 -4.62 9.96 -9.51
CA ILE A 67 -5.01 8.56 -9.19
C ILE A 67 -5.82 7.95 -10.33
N SER A 68 -6.69 8.71 -11.00
CA SER A 68 -7.72 8.17 -11.90
C SER A 68 -7.44 8.43 -13.39
N ASP A 69 -6.70 9.50 -13.76
CA ASP A 69 -6.56 9.91 -15.16
C ASP A 69 -5.78 8.85 -15.98
N GLY A 70 -6.51 8.06 -16.77
CA GLY A 70 -5.96 6.99 -17.60
C GLY A 70 -5.30 5.83 -16.81
N GLN A 71 -5.54 5.73 -15.51
CA GLN A 71 -5.10 4.62 -14.67
C GLN A 71 -6.15 3.51 -14.63
N LEU A 72 -5.76 2.30 -14.21
CA LEU A 72 -6.65 1.13 -14.20
C LEU A 72 -7.49 1.05 -12.91
N GLY A 73 -7.03 1.72 -11.83
CA GLY A 73 -7.68 1.68 -10.52
C GLY A 73 -7.66 0.29 -9.88
N ILE A 74 -6.63 -0.52 -10.14
CA ILE A 74 -6.53 -1.89 -9.64
C ILE A 74 -5.64 -1.99 -8.41
N ASN A 75 -4.47 -1.35 -8.45
CA ASN A 75 -3.46 -1.45 -7.41
C ASN A 75 -2.88 -0.09 -7.05
N ALA A 76 -2.62 0.13 -5.74
CA ALA A 76 -2.02 1.36 -5.26
C ALA A 76 -0.63 1.67 -5.86
N SER A 77 0.04 0.67 -6.50
CA SER A 77 1.29 0.89 -7.25
C SER A 77 1.15 1.88 -8.40
N GLU A 78 -0.04 2.01 -8.97
CA GLU A 78 -0.33 2.94 -10.07
C GLU A 78 -0.16 4.40 -9.63
N ALA A 79 -0.66 4.75 -8.46
CA ALA A 79 -0.57 6.09 -7.89
C ALA A 79 0.74 6.32 -7.11
N LEU A 80 1.14 5.38 -6.24
CA LEU A 80 2.23 5.56 -5.28
C LEU A 80 3.64 5.56 -5.91
N SER A 81 3.80 5.06 -7.13
CA SER A 81 5.11 5.02 -7.83
C SER A 81 5.69 6.41 -8.11
N ARG A 82 4.87 7.47 -8.06
CA ARG A 82 5.27 8.87 -8.23
C ARG A 82 5.84 9.54 -6.98
N VAL A 83 5.84 8.86 -5.83
CA VAL A 83 6.33 9.44 -4.58
C VAL A 83 7.82 9.11 -4.39
N PRO A 84 8.71 10.12 -4.23
CA PRO A 84 10.11 9.87 -3.94
C PRO A 84 10.26 9.07 -2.64
N GLY A 85 11.26 8.18 -2.55
CA GLY A 85 11.52 7.35 -1.37
C GLY A 85 10.62 6.12 -1.23
N LEU A 86 9.52 6.02 -1.99
CA LEU A 86 8.69 4.82 -2.05
C LEU A 86 9.14 3.87 -3.17
N VAL A 87 9.09 2.59 -2.86
CA VAL A 87 9.20 1.51 -3.85
C VAL A 87 7.97 0.64 -3.71
N VAL A 88 7.09 0.71 -4.71
CA VAL A 88 5.86 -0.08 -4.75
C VAL A 88 5.97 -1.05 -5.92
N GLN A 89 5.91 -2.34 -5.61
CA GLN A 89 6.11 -3.39 -6.60
C GLN A 89 4.77 -4.09 -6.84
N ASN A 90 4.26 -3.94 -8.06
CA ASN A 90 3.15 -4.74 -8.51
C ASN A 90 3.68 -6.15 -8.84
N ARG A 91 3.27 -7.12 -8.05
CA ARG A 91 3.73 -8.51 -8.15
C ARG A 91 3.08 -9.27 -9.30
N GLN A 92 1.98 -8.73 -9.86
CA GLN A 92 1.08 -9.46 -10.77
C GLN A 92 0.61 -10.81 -10.18
N ASN A 93 0.53 -10.85 -8.86
CA ASN A 93 0.09 -11.96 -8.04
C ASN A 93 -0.93 -11.43 -7.03
N TYR A 94 -2.19 -11.55 -7.36
CA TYR A 94 -3.29 -11.01 -6.55
C TYR A 94 -3.61 -11.83 -5.29
N ALA A 95 -3.01 -13.02 -5.13
CA ALA A 95 -3.07 -13.78 -3.88
C ALA A 95 -2.19 -13.16 -2.78
N GLN A 96 -1.25 -12.27 -3.15
CA GLN A 96 -0.36 -11.59 -2.24
C GLN A 96 -0.59 -10.07 -2.27
N ASP A 97 -0.39 -9.40 -1.14
CA ASP A 97 -0.41 -7.95 -1.09
C ASP A 97 0.76 -7.33 -1.87
N LEU A 98 0.62 -6.07 -2.27
CA LEU A 98 1.70 -5.29 -2.84
C LEU A 98 2.90 -5.26 -1.89
N GLN A 99 4.10 -5.33 -2.44
CA GLN A 99 5.30 -5.07 -1.67
C GLN A 99 5.57 -3.55 -1.70
N ILE A 100 5.39 -2.90 -0.56
CA ILE A 100 5.63 -1.46 -0.39
C ILE A 100 6.80 -1.28 0.57
N SER A 101 7.79 -0.52 0.15
CA SER A 101 8.87 -0.08 1.03
C SER A 101 9.09 1.43 0.94
N SER A 102 9.44 2.05 2.07
CA SER A 102 9.74 3.47 2.19
C SER A 102 11.13 3.62 2.78
N ARG A 103 12.05 4.27 2.06
CA ARG A 103 13.44 4.44 2.50
C ARG A 103 14.11 3.12 2.94
N GLY A 104 13.68 1.99 2.33
CA GLY A 104 14.14 0.65 2.65
C GLY A 104 13.46 -0.03 3.84
N PHE A 105 12.58 0.63 4.60
CA PHE A 105 11.69 -0.02 5.55
C PHE A 105 10.63 -0.83 4.80
N GLY A 106 10.31 -2.00 5.30
CA GLY A 106 9.30 -2.89 4.68
C GLY A 106 9.84 -3.78 3.56
N ALA A 107 11.02 -3.51 3.00
CA ALA A 107 11.56 -4.27 1.87
C ALA A 107 11.77 -5.76 2.14
N ARG A 108 12.00 -6.15 3.40
CA ARG A 108 12.14 -7.56 3.83
C ARG A 108 10.84 -8.35 3.72
N SER A 109 9.70 -7.67 3.75
CA SER A 109 8.40 -8.34 3.77
C SER A 109 8.03 -8.84 2.39
N ALA A 110 8.07 -10.14 2.21
CA ALA A 110 7.60 -10.78 0.99
C ALA A 110 6.06 -10.94 0.95
N PHE A 111 5.37 -10.81 2.11
CA PHE A 111 3.95 -11.06 2.26
C PHE A 111 3.33 -10.02 3.20
N GLY A 112 2.52 -9.10 2.63
CA GLY A 112 1.95 -7.95 3.32
C GLY A 112 2.91 -6.76 3.39
N VAL A 113 2.40 -5.62 3.88
CA VAL A 113 3.18 -4.38 4.05
C VAL A 113 3.70 -4.30 5.48
N ARG A 114 4.97 -3.94 5.65
CA ARG A 114 5.64 -3.81 6.95
C ARG A 114 6.33 -2.47 7.07
N GLY A 115 6.43 -1.96 8.31
CA GLY A 115 7.13 -0.72 8.60
C GLY A 115 6.47 0.55 8.08
N ILE A 116 5.31 0.44 7.44
CA ILE A 116 4.52 1.54 6.92
C ILE A 116 3.09 1.37 7.40
N LYS A 117 2.52 2.39 8.03
CA LYS A 117 1.11 2.37 8.43
C LYS A 117 0.24 2.72 7.24
N LEU A 118 -0.76 1.87 6.98
CA LEU A 118 -1.78 2.11 5.96
C LEU A 118 -3.08 2.51 6.66
N VAL A 119 -3.71 3.58 6.17
CA VAL A 119 -4.96 4.12 6.72
C VAL A 119 -5.88 4.49 5.56
N ALA A 120 -7.17 4.16 5.65
CA ALA A 120 -8.20 4.58 4.73
C ALA A 120 -9.31 5.31 5.50
N ASP A 121 -9.58 6.56 5.18
CA ASP A 121 -10.57 7.39 5.88
C ASP A 121 -10.47 7.35 7.42
N GLY A 122 -9.25 7.38 7.96
CA GLY A 122 -8.99 7.29 9.39
C GLY A 122 -9.04 5.86 9.98
N ILE A 123 -9.47 4.85 9.21
CA ILE A 123 -9.53 3.45 9.63
C ILE A 123 -8.21 2.76 9.26
N PRO A 124 -7.49 2.14 10.22
CA PRO A 124 -6.26 1.42 9.90
C PRO A 124 -6.51 0.24 8.96
N ALA A 125 -5.79 0.20 7.82
CA ALA A 125 -5.61 -0.97 6.97
C ALA A 125 -4.38 -1.80 7.42
N SER A 126 -3.80 -1.46 8.57
CA SER A 126 -2.75 -2.18 9.27
C SER A 126 -3.27 -2.71 10.59
N THR A 127 -2.86 -3.91 10.98
CA THR A 127 -3.14 -4.49 12.30
C THR A 127 -2.30 -3.81 13.40
N PRO A 128 -2.65 -3.94 14.69
CA PRO A 128 -1.92 -3.30 15.79
C PRO A 128 -0.42 -3.65 15.83
N ASP A 129 -0.04 -4.85 15.39
CA ASP A 129 1.35 -5.31 15.28
C ASP A 129 2.09 -4.76 14.04
N GLY A 130 1.41 -3.92 13.22
CA GLY A 130 2.00 -3.19 12.09
C GLY A 130 2.01 -3.94 10.75
N GLN A 131 1.28 -5.04 10.59
CA GLN A 131 1.12 -5.69 9.30
C GLN A 131 0.03 -4.97 8.47
N GLY A 132 0.39 -4.39 7.33
CA GLY A 132 -0.53 -3.68 6.45
C GLY A 132 -1.05 -4.53 5.30
N GLN A 133 -2.22 -4.14 4.77
CA GLN A 133 -2.95 -4.83 3.69
C GLN A 133 -3.44 -3.83 2.65
N ALA A 134 -2.61 -3.53 1.66
CA ALA A 134 -2.89 -2.52 0.64
C ALA A 134 -4.07 -2.86 -0.28
N ALA A 135 -4.47 -4.13 -0.37
CA ALA A 135 -5.60 -4.57 -1.20
C ALA A 135 -6.96 -4.01 -0.72
N THR A 136 -7.06 -3.48 0.51
CA THR A 136 -8.26 -2.83 1.03
C THR A 136 -8.43 -1.38 0.55
N PHE A 137 -7.42 -0.77 -0.08
CA PHE A 137 -7.54 0.55 -0.69
C PHE A 137 -8.39 0.46 -1.96
N ASN A 138 -9.58 1.06 -1.93
CA ASN A 138 -10.45 1.18 -3.10
C ASN A 138 -10.12 2.48 -3.86
N LEU A 139 -9.28 2.39 -4.90
CA LEU A 139 -8.84 3.55 -5.68
C LEU A 139 -9.97 4.21 -6.47
N ASP A 140 -11.04 3.47 -6.80
CA ASP A 140 -12.19 4.00 -7.53
C ASP A 140 -12.94 5.07 -6.72
N THR A 141 -12.80 5.05 -5.38
CA THR A 141 -13.43 6.02 -4.48
C THR A 141 -12.48 7.10 -3.96
N ALA A 142 -11.18 7.00 -4.27
CA ALA A 142 -10.18 7.88 -3.71
C ALA A 142 -10.33 9.32 -4.22
N GLU A 143 -10.27 10.29 -3.29
CA GLU A 143 -10.11 11.71 -3.56
C GLU A 143 -8.64 12.11 -3.55
N ARG A 144 -7.87 11.59 -2.60
CA ARG A 144 -6.44 11.81 -2.51
C ARG A 144 -5.74 10.71 -1.70
N ILE A 145 -4.44 10.60 -1.92
CA ILE A 145 -3.55 9.76 -1.10
C ILE A 145 -2.45 10.65 -0.56
N GLU A 146 -2.26 10.65 0.76
CA GLU A 146 -1.20 11.37 1.45
C GLU A 146 -0.11 10.40 1.91
N VAL A 147 1.15 10.77 1.71
CA VAL A 147 2.32 9.97 2.09
C VAL A 147 3.23 10.80 2.98
N LEU A 148 3.28 10.43 4.26
CA LEU A 148 4.19 11.04 5.24
C LEU A 148 5.41 10.17 5.43
N ARG A 149 6.61 10.76 5.37
CA ARG A 149 7.88 10.06 5.53
C ARG A 149 8.78 10.77 6.55
N GLY A 150 9.79 10.07 7.02
CA GLY A 150 10.78 10.62 7.94
C GLY A 150 10.30 10.75 9.39
N PRO A 151 10.98 11.59 10.18
CA PRO A 151 10.81 11.64 11.64
C PRO A 151 9.40 11.93 12.12
N ALA A 152 8.65 12.81 11.44
CA ALA A 152 7.28 13.17 11.83
C ALA A 152 6.30 11.99 11.74
N ALA A 153 6.51 11.07 10.81
CA ALA A 153 5.67 9.89 10.63
C ALA A 153 5.77 8.90 11.80
N THR A 154 6.82 8.97 12.62
CA THR A 154 6.99 8.11 13.80
C THR A 154 5.94 8.33 14.89
N LEU A 155 5.23 9.46 14.85
CA LEU A 155 4.09 9.75 15.72
C LEU A 155 2.85 8.89 15.45
N TYR A 156 2.88 8.05 14.41
CA TYR A 156 1.77 7.13 14.07
C TYR A 156 1.92 5.71 14.63
N GLY A 157 2.91 5.46 15.48
CA GLY A 157 3.07 4.20 16.21
C GLY A 157 4.12 3.26 15.61
N SER A 158 3.84 1.96 15.56
CA SER A 158 4.79 0.91 15.14
C SER A 158 5.05 0.91 13.62
N ASN A 159 5.64 2.02 13.09
CA ASN A 159 5.93 2.22 11.68
C ASN A 159 7.08 3.21 11.49
N ALA A 160 8.29 2.72 11.30
CA ALA A 160 9.47 3.58 11.13
C ALA A 160 9.62 4.13 9.69
N GLY A 161 8.98 3.51 8.70
CA GLY A 161 9.08 3.87 7.27
C GLY A 161 8.12 4.96 6.80
N GLY A 162 7.04 5.22 7.55
CA GLY A 162 6.09 6.24 7.15
C GLY A 162 4.63 5.84 7.28
N VAL A 163 3.76 6.70 6.73
CA VAL A 163 2.31 6.52 6.74
C VAL A 163 1.77 6.79 5.35
N ILE A 164 0.89 5.94 4.86
CA ILE A 164 0.12 6.15 3.63
C ILE A 164 -1.35 6.23 4.03
N GLN A 165 -1.98 7.36 3.76
CA GLN A 165 -3.38 7.60 4.05
C GLN A 165 -4.16 7.84 2.75
N MET A 166 -5.22 7.09 2.54
CA MET A 166 -6.17 7.31 1.47
C MET A 166 -7.43 7.96 2.04
N PHE A 167 -7.90 9.00 1.37
CA PHE A 167 -9.16 9.67 1.67
C PHE A 167 -10.10 9.47 0.51
N SER A 168 -11.29 8.98 0.79
CA SER A 168 -12.34 8.82 -0.21
C SER A 168 -13.10 10.14 -0.42
N ARG A 169 -13.82 10.23 -1.54
CA ARG A 169 -14.69 11.35 -1.86
C ARG A 169 -15.79 11.52 -0.80
N ASP A 170 -16.26 12.75 -0.64
CA ASP A 170 -17.30 13.09 0.34
C ASP A 170 -18.72 13.10 -0.26
N GLY A 171 -18.85 12.94 -1.58
CA GLY A 171 -20.15 12.98 -2.24
C GLY A 171 -20.72 14.39 -2.28
N GLU A 172 -20.09 15.26 -3.03
CA GLU A 172 -20.49 16.66 -3.19
C GLU A 172 -21.22 16.90 -4.52
N GLY A 173 -21.91 18.03 -4.60
CA GLY A 173 -22.62 18.48 -5.80
C GLY A 173 -23.88 17.67 -6.10
N PRO A 174 -24.49 17.89 -7.30
CA PRO A 174 -25.69 17.17 -7.72
C PRO A 174 -25.47 15.66 -7.79
N PRO A 175 -26.47 14.84 -7.43
CA PRO A 175 -26.39 13.39 -7.55
C PRO A 175 -26.06 12.94 -8.98
N ARG A 176 -25.20 11.93 -9.08
CA ARG A 176 -24.80 11.31 -10.34
C ARG A 176 -24.63 9.80 -10.17
N ILE A 177 -24.87 9.08 -11.25
CA ILE A 177 -24.62 7.64 -11.34
C ILE A 177 -23.73 7.35 -12.52
N GLY A 178 -22.79 6.44 -12.35
CA GLY A 178 -21.83 6.06 -13.39
C GLY A 178 -21.64 4.57 -13.51
N ALA A 179 -21.25 4.14 -14.70
CA ALA A 179 -20.83 2.79 -14.99
C ALA A 179 -19.61 2.81 -15.91
N GLU A 180 -18.62 1.98 -15.62
CA GLU A 180 -17.41 1.83 -16.42
C GLU A 180 -17.06 0.37 -16.60
N THR A 181 -16.53 0.02 -17.78
CA THR A 181 -15.92 -1.28 -18.06
C THR A 181 -14.51 -1.08 -18.59
N LEU A 182 -13.59 -1.89 -18.13
CA LEU A 182 -12.19 -1.92 -18.56
C LEU A 182 -11.83 -3.35 -18.95
N VAL A 183 -11.24 -3.51 -20.11
CA VAL A 183 -10.74 -4.80 -20.63
C VAL A 183 -9.28 -4.68 -21.04
N GLY A 184 -8.54 -5.78 -21.03
CA GLY A 184 -7.13 -5.73 -21.42
C GLY A 184 -6.42 -7.05 -21.51
N SER A 185 -5.12 -6.98 -21.61
CA SER A 185 -4.23 -8.14 -21.65
C SER A 185 -4.45 -9.08 -20.47
N ASP A 186 -4.09 -10.35 -20.64
CA ASP A 186 -4.19 -11.43 -19.66
C ASP A 186 -5.62 -11.64 -19.13
N GLY A 187 -6.63 -11.46 -20.02
CA GLY A 187 -8.03 -11.67 -19.69
C GLY A 187 -8.61 -10.66 -18.71
N LEU A 188 -7.95 -9.51 -18.51
CA LEU A 188 -8.45 -8.50 -17.58
C LEU A 188 -9.81 -7.97 -18.01
N ASN A 189 -10.77 -8.00 -17.09
CA ASN A 189 -12.08 -7.40 -17.19
C ASN A 189 -12.43 -6.77 -15.83
N LYS A 190 -12.63 -5.46 -15.78
CA LYS A 190 -13.10 -4.75 -14.59
C LYS A 190 -14.39 -4.01 -14.93
N ASN A 191 -15.42 -4.22 -14.11
CA ASN A 191 -16.69 -3.49 -14.19
C ASN A 191 -16.87 -2.71 -12.90
N HIS A 192 -17.28 -1.46 -13.03
CA HIS A 192 -17.38 -0.51 -11.93
C HIS A 192 -18.70 0.25 -12.03
N LEU A 193 -19.43 0.34 -10.91
CA LEU A 193 -20.65 1.10 -10.75
C LEU A 193 -20.47 2.09 -9.62
N THR A 194 -20.86 3.33 -9.82
CA THR A 194 -20.78 4.37 -8.80
C THR A 194 -22.05 5.19 -8.74
N ALA A 195 -22.39 5.67 -7.54
CA ALA A 195 -23.39 6.70 -7.33
C ALA A 195 -22.87 7.65 -6.26
N GLU A 196 -22.85 8.95 -6.56
CA GLU A 196 -22.32 9.94 -5.62
C GLU A 196 -23.02 11.30 -5.78
N GLY A 197 -22.93 12.13 -4.76
CA GLY A 197 -23.50 13.47 -4.75
C GLY A 197 -24.01 13.86 -3.39
N ALA A 198 -24.73 14.99 -3.32
CA ALA A 198 -25.37 15.46 -2.11
C ALA A 198 -26.88 15.60 -2.32
N ALA A 199 -27.66 15.15 -1.34
CA ALA A 199 -29.11 15.28 -1.33
C ALA A 199 -29.61 15.50 0.12
N ASN A 200 -30.52 16.44 0.31
CA ASN A 200 -31.16 16.74 1.61
C ASN A 200 -30.15 17.00 2.75
N GLY A 201 -29.02 17.64 2.46
CA GLY A 201 -27.98 17.96 3.46
C GLY A 201 -27.06 16.79 3.81
N ALA A 202 -27.15 15.66 3.09
CA ALA A 202 -26.25 14.53 3.24
C ALA A 202 -25.46 14.28 1.94
N GLY A 203 -24.14 14.15 2.06
CA GLY A 203 -23.28 13.65 0.98
C GLY A 203 -23.24 12.13 0.97
N PHE A 204 -23.14 11.52 -0.20
CA PHE A 204 -23.04 10.08 -0.33
C PHE A 204 -22.09 9.66 -1.46
N VAL A 205 -21.36 8.59 -1.24
CA VAL A 205 -20.57 7.86 -2.25
C VAL A 205 -20.88 6.37 -2.09
N LEU A 206 -21.36 5.76 -3.16
CA LEU A 206 -21.63 4.33 -3.25
C LEU A 206 -20.82 3.79 -4.43
N ASP A 207 -20.12 2.70 -4.22
CA ASP A 207 -19.24 2.09 -5.22
C ASP A 207 -19.31 0.57 -5.15
N ALA A 208 -19.32 -0.07 -6.31
CA ALA A 208 -19.23 -1.51 -6.44
C ALA A 208 -18.42 -1.87 -7.69
N SER A 209 -17.39 -2.67 -7.52
CA SER A 209 -16.55 -3.12 -8.63
C SER A 209 -16.29 -4.62 -8.59
N ARG A 210 -16.13 -5.21 -9.78
CA ARG A 210 -15.64 -6.56 -10.00
C ARG A 210 -14.52 -6.56 -11.01
N MET A 211 -13.42 -7.18 -10.64
CA MET A 211 -12.28 -7.43 -11.52
C MET A 211 -12.06 -8.93 -11.64
N ASP A 212 -11.95 -9.40 -12.87
CA ASP A 212 -11.53 -10.76 -13.25
C ASP A 212 -10.26 -10.67 -14.10
N THR A 213 -9.33 -11.62 -13.96
CA THR A 213 -8.15 -11.76 -14.81
C THR A 213 -7.66 -13.21 -14.82
N ASP A 214 -7.11 -13.66 -15.95
CA ASP A 214 -6.38 -14.93 -16.04
C ASP A 214 -4.98 -14.81 -15.41
N GLY A 215 -4.48 -13.56 -15.29
CA GLY A 215 -3.14 -13.24 -14.81
C GLY A 215 -2.04 -13.43 -15.84
N TYR A 216 -0.90 -12.76 -15.64
CA TYR A 216 0.24 -12.82 -16.58
C TYR A 216 0.91 -14.19 -16.59
N ARG A 217 1.12 -14.80 -15.42
CA ARG A 217 1.76 -16.10 -15.29
C ARG A 217 0.73 -17.23 -15.28
N ASP A 218 1.14 -18.42 -15.66
CA ASP A 218 0.31 -19.60 -15.44
C ASP A 218 -0.04 -19.72 -13.95
N HIS A 219 -1.24 -20.20 -13.62
CA HIS A 219 -1.73 -20.33 -12.25
C HIS A 219 -1.69 -18.99 -11.46
N SER A 220 -2.16 -17.91 -12.07
CA SER A 220 -2.24 -16.58 -11.45
C SER A 220 -3.59 -15.88 -11.62
N SER A 221 -4.63 -16.63 -11.96
CA SER A 221 -5.97 -16.07 -12.12
C SER A 221 -6.53 -15.51 -10.81
N ALA A 222 -7.30 -14.43 -10.93
CA ALA A 222 -7.89 -13.74 -9.80
C ALA A 222 -9.29 -13.20 -10.12
N ARG A 223 -10.14 -13.19 -9.09
CA ARG A 223 -11.36 -12.39 -9.03
C ARG A 223 -11.32 -11.54 -7.78
N ARG A 224 -11.72 -10.28 -7.90
CA ARG A 224 -11.84 -9.34 -6.79
C ARG A 224 -13.15 -8.59 -6.90
N ASP A 225 -13.96 -8.70 -5.85
CA ASP A 225 -15.17 -7.92 -5.67
C ASP A 225 -14.93 -6.90 -4.55
N GLN A 226 -15.24 -5.62 -4.79
CA GLN A 226 -15.14 -4.56 -3.80
C GLN A 226 -16.44 -3.78 -3.74
N THR A 227 -16.84 -3.39 -2.53
CA THR A 227 -17.97 -2.49 -2.30
C THR A 227 -17.57 -1.43 -1.28
N PHE A 228 -18.01 -0.21 -1.53
CA PHE A 228 -17.77 0.92 -0.65
C PHE A 228 -19.03 1.76 -0.53
N ALA A 229 -19.27 2.29 0.68
CA ALA A 229 -20.32 3.26 0.93
C ALA A 229 -19.83 4.27 1.96
N LYS A 230 -19.99 5.56 1.68
CA LYS A 230 -19.73 6.65 2.61
C LYS A 230 -20.94 7.59 2.63
N LEU A 231 -21.37 7.94 3.82
CA LEU A 231 -22.45 8.89 4.07
C LEU A 231 -21.90 10.00 4.96
N ASN A 232 -22.00 11.22 4.50
CA ASN A 232 -21.56 12.41 5.22
C ASN A 232 -22.76 13.24 5.65
N PHE A 233 -22.78 13.60 6.91
CA PHE A 233 -23.83 14.42 7.52
C PHE A 233 -23.22 15.63 8.23
N GLN A 234 -23.93 16.71 8.22
CA GLN A 234 -23.67 17.86 9.07
C GLN A 234 -24.86 18.01 10.04
N PRO A 235 -24.78 17.35 11.24
CA PRO A 235 -25.88 17.34 12.19
C PRO A 235 -26.26 18.72 12.73
N ASP A 236 -25.28 19.62 12.87
CA ASP A 236 -25.40 21.03 13.21
C ASP A 236 -24.23 21.82 12.58
N ASP A 237 -24.22 23.15 12.75
CA ASP A 237 -23.19 24.02 12.15
C ASP A 237 -21.77 23.74 12.68
N ASP A 238 -21.66 23.13 13.85
CA ASP A 238 -20.40 22.88 14.54
C ASP A 238 -19.93 21.42 14.43
N SER A 239 -20.67 20.54 13.74
CA SER A 239 -20.30 19.11 13.71
C SER A 239 -20.40 18.48 12.32
N LYS A 240 -19.53 17.49 12.08
CA LYS A 240 -19.52 16.65 10.89
C LYS A 240 -19.48 15.18 11.32
N LEU A 241 -20.23 14.34 10.62
CA LEU A 241 -20.29 12.90 10.85
C LEU A 241 -20.18 12.17 9.51
N ALA A 242 -19.19 11.26 9.39
CA ALA A 242 -19.09 10.34 8.28
C ALA A 242 -19.29 8.90 8.76
N LEU A 243 -20.14 8.14 8.06
CA LEU A 243 -20.31 6.69 8.22
C LEU A 243 -19.74 6.00 6.99
N ILE A 244 -18.89 4.99 7.18
CA ILE A 244 -18.11 4.36 6.13
C ILE A 244 -18.28 2.86 6.22
N TYR A 245 -18.61 2.22 5.09
CA TYR A 245 -18.60 0.76 4.94
C TYR A 245 -17.68 0.40 3.79
N SER A 246 -16.88 -0.66 3.95
CA SER A 246 -16.12 -1.25 2.86
C SER A 246 -16.06 -2.76 2.94
N SER A 247 -16.02 -3.42 1.78
CA SER A 247 -15.82 -4.86 1.67
C SER A 247 -14.86 -5.21 0.54
N LEU A 248 -14.17 -6.33 0.72
CA LEU A 248 -13.29 -6.95 -0.27
C LEU A 248 -13.50 -8.46 -0.22
N GLU A 249 -13.83 -9.06 -1.35
CA GLU A 249 -13.94 -10.50 -1.51
C GLU A 249 -13.03 -11.00 -2.64
N GLN A 250 -12.22 -12.01 -2.34
CA GLN A 250 -11.37 -12.72 -3.30
C GLN A 250 -11.48 -14.21 -3.05
N ASN A 251 -11.99 -14.96 -4.02
CA ASN A 251 -12.20 -16.40 -3.88
C ASN A 251 -11.26 -17.19 -4.76
N GLY A 252 -10.44 -18.06 -4.14
CA GLY A 252 -9.58 -19.01 -4.84
C GLY A 252 -8.53 -18.36 -5.74
N THR A 253 -8.12 -17.12 -5.44
CA THR A 253 -7.07 -16.41 -6.19
C THR A 253 -5.78 -17.22 -6.21
N GLN A 254 -5.32 -17.56 -7.40
CA GLN A 254 -4.17 -18.43 -7.61
C GLN A 254 -2.85 -17.73 -7.29
N ASP A 255 -1.90 -18.48 -6.74
CA ASP A 255 -0.55 -18.01 -6.39
C ASP A 255 0.50 -18.76 -7.20
N PRO A 256 1.12 -18.16 -8.21
CA PRO A 256 2.13 -18.81 -9.06
C PRO A 256 3.46 -19.03 -8.35
N LEU A 257 3.64 -18.52 -7.12
CA LEU A 257 4.89 -18.47 -6.38
C LEU A 257 6.01 -17.70 -7.12
N GLY A 258 7.16 -17.53 -6.50
CA GLY A 258 8.34 -16.99 -7.16
C GLY A 258 8.98 -18.01 -8.13
N GLN A 259 9.88 -17.51 -8.98
CA GLN A 259 10.68 -18.29 -9.94
C GLN A 259 12.15 -18.33 -9.50
N THR A 260 12.84 -19.41 -9.84
CA THR A 260 14.31 -19.41 -9.86
C THR A 260 14.80 -18.61 -11.05
N TRP A 261 16.06 -18.16 -11.03
CA TRP A 261 16.62 -17.43 -12.18
C TRP A 261 16.57 -18.24 -13.49
N ALA A 262 16.82 -19.55 -13.42
CA ALA A 262 16.78 -20.41 -14.58
C ALA A 262 15.37 -20.51 -15.17
N ALA A 263 14.34 -20.70 -14.33
CA ALA A 263 12.95 -20.75 -14.75
C ALA A 263 12.52 -19.41 -15.39
N TYR A 264 12.80 -18.28 -14.71
CA TYR A 264 12.53 -16.93 -15.22
C TYR A 264 13.17 -16.68 -16.59
N LYS A 265 14.42 -17.13 -16.80
CA LYS A 265 15.10 -16.94 -18.10
C LYS A 265 14.59 -17.85 -19.19
N ALA A 266 14.15 -19.05 -18.85
CA ALA A 266 13.59 -20.01 -19.80
C ALA A 266 12.19 -19.57 -20.27
N ASP A 267 11.33 -19.20 -19.33
CA ASP A 267 9.98 -18.72 -19.59
C ASP A 267 9.47 -17.85 -18.42
N PRO A 268 9.34 -16.53 -18.62
CA PRO A 268 8.82 -15.62 -17.59
C PRO A 268 7.37 -15.92 -17.17
N ARG A 269 6.58 -16.55 -18.03
CA ARG A 269 5.19 -16.92 -17.73
C ARG A 269 5.08 -18.22 -16.91
N SER A 270 6.14 -19.02 -16.84
CA SER A 270 6.14 -20.30 -16.17
C SER A 270 5.80 -20.19 -14.69
N VAL A 271 5.17 -21.22 -14.16
CA VAL A 271 4.82 -21.38 -12.75
C VAL A 271 5.74 -22.40 -12.08
N ALA A 272 5.98 -22.25 -10.79
CA ALA A 272 6.69 -23.27 -10.02
C ALA A 272 5.87 -24.58 -10.00
N PRO A 273 6.46 -25.76 -10.30
CA PRO A 273 5.72 -27.03 -10.31
C PRO A 273 4.93 -27.30 -9.02
N ALA A 274 5.48 -26.91 -7.88
CA ALA A 274 4.82 -27.01 -6.58
C ALA A 274 3.53 -26.16 -6.49
N ALA A 275 3.41 -25.09 -7.26
CA ALA A 275 2.18 -24.31 -7.28
C ALA A 275 1.01 -25.11 -7.88
N LEU A 276 1.27 -25.86 -8.94
CA LEU A 276 0.28 -26.74 -9.57
C LEU A 276 -0.01 -27.97 -8.70
N GLU A 277 1.03 -28.60 -8.17
CA GLU A 277 0.90 -29.80 -7.33
C GLU A 277 0.07 -29.54 -6.08
N TYR A 278 0.30 -28.42 -5.39
CA TYR A 278 -0.41 -28.05 -4.17
C TYR A 278 -1.58 -27.09 -4.44
N ASN A 279 -1.86 -26.76 -5.70
CA ASN A 279 -2.90 -25.82 -6.10
C ASN A 279 -2.91 -24.59 -5.20
N THR A 280 -1.75 -23.89 -5.16
CA THR A 280 -1.53 -22.75 -4.27
C THR A 280 -2.49 -21.62 -4.60
N ARG A 281 -3.24 -21.19 -3.60
CA ARG A 281 -4.30 -20.18 -3.75
C ARG A 281 -4.67 -19.56 -2.42
N LYS A 282 -5.36 -18.43 -2.47
CA LYS A 282 -5.84 -17.70 -1.30
C LYS A 282 -7.25 -17.19 -1.52
N SER A 283 -8.08 -17.33 -0.50
CA SER A 283 -9.39 -16.68 -0.42
C SER A 283 -9.40 -15.70 0.74
N ILE A 284 -10.06 -14.56 0.53
CA ILE A 284 -10.20 -13.47 1.49
C ILE A 284 -11.66 -13.00 1.47
N ASP A 285 -12.26 -12.85 2.64
CA ASP A 285 -13.47 -12.07 2.87
C ASP A 285 -13.15 -11.02 3.92
N HIS A 286 -13.37 -9.74 3.62
CA HIS A 286 -13.10 -8.62 4.51
C HIS A 286 -14.26 -7.64 4.48
N GLN A 287 -14.72 -7.23 5.67
CA GLN A 287 -15.79 -6.25 5.83
C GLN A 287 -15.48 -5.37 7.01
N GLN A 288 -15.69 -4.07 6.85
CA GLN A 288 -15.50 -3.11 7.94
C GLN A 288 -16.54 -1.99 7.90
N LEU A 289 -16.83 -1.47 9.08
CA LEU A 289 -17.66 -0.30 9.32
C LEU A 289 -16.85 0.70 10.14
N GLY A 290 -16.90 1.96 9.75
CA GLY A 290 -16.24 3.06 10.42
C GLY A 290 -17.13 4.27 10.61
N MET A 291 -16.73 5.12 11.54
CA MET A 291 -17.37 6.38 11.86
C MET A 291 -16.28 7.43 12.14
N ASN A 292 -16.39 8.58 11.50
CA ASN A 292 -15.60 9.77 11.82
C ASN A 292 -16.55 10.87 12.29
N TYR A 293 -16.26 11.44 13.45
CA TYR A 293 -17.01 12.55 14.03
C TYR A 293 -16.05 13.68 14.35
N GLU A 294 -16.36 14.87 13.87
CA GLU A 294 -15.64 16.09 14.17
C GLU A 294 -16.61 17.11 14.77
N ARG A 295 -16.19 17.80 15.84
CA ARG A 295 -16.97 18.86 16.48
C ARG A 295 -16.09 20.03 16.86
N TYR A 296 -16.53 21.23 16.47
CA TYR A 296 -15.95 22.47 16.92
C TYR A 296 -16.57 22.87 18.28
N ILE A 297 -15.73 23.20 19.26
CA ILE A 297 -16.12 23.52 20.63
C ILE A 297 -15.37 24.81 21.01
N GLY A 298 -15.99 25.97 20.78
CA GLY A 298 -15.28 27.25 20.81
C GLY A 298 -14.14 27.25 19.77
N ASP A 299 -12.91 27.54 20.20
CA ASP A 299 -11.73 27.50 19.35
C ASP A 299 -11.13 26.10 19.19
N ALA A 300 -11.58 25.12 19.96
CA ALA A 300 -11.06 23.77 19.94
C ALA A 300 -11.79 22.86 18.95
N THR A 301 -11.12 21.80 18.50
CA THR A 301 -11.74 20.75 17.68
C THR A 301 -11.59 19.40 18.36
N LEU A 302 -12.70 18.70 18.54
CA LEU A 302 -12.74 17.29 18.94
C LEU A 302 -12.88 16.42 17.68
N GLN A 303 -11.97 15.46 17.51
CA GLN A 303 -12.07 14.45 16.47
C GLN A 303 -12.17 13.07 17.11
N VAL A 304 -13.17 12.29 16.71
CA VAL A 304 -13.40 10.91 17.17
C VAL A 304 -13.52 10.00 15.97
N ASN A 305 -12.73 8.96 15.97
CA ASN A 305 -12.83 7.85 15.01
C ASN A 305 -13.18 6.58 15.74
N ALA A 306 -14.05 5.75 15.17
CA ALA A 306 -14.35 4.41 15.66
C ALA A 306 -14.58 3.46 14.51
N TYR A 307 -14.13 2.22 14.64
CA TYR A 307 -14.31 1.21 13.59
C TYR A 307 -14.40 -0.20 14.15
N THR A 308 -15.01 -1.09 13.38
CA THR A 308 -15.05 -2.52 13.62
C THR A 308 -15.10 -3.28 12.31
N GLY A 309 -14.62 -4.50 12.30
CA GLY A 309 -14.67 -5.34 11.11
C GLY A 309 -14.33 -6.80 11.38
N ARG A 310 -14.40 -7.56 10.29
CA ARG A 310 -14.02 -8.96 10.25
C ARG A 310 -13.24 -9.26 8.98
N ARG A 311 -12.36 -10.26 9.06
CA ARG A 311 -11.60 -10.76 7.91
C ARG A 311 -11.36 -12.24 8.05
N SER A 312 -11.84 -13.01 7.09
CA SER A 312 -11.58 -14.44 6.97
C SER A 312 -10.55 -14.68 5.88
N VAL A 313 -9.60 -15.55 6.12
CA VAL A 313 -8.57 -15.94 5.15
C VAL A 313 -8.39 -17.44 5.19
N ILE A 314 -8.34 -18.07 4.01
CA ILE A 314 -7.84 -19.42 3.83
C ILE A 314 -6.79 -19.43 2.72
N GLN A 315 -5.61 -19.96 3.01
CA GLN A 315 -4.47 -20.00 2.07
C GLN A 315 -3.87 -21.41 2.01
N TYR A 316 -3.73 -21.93 0.80
CA TYR A 316 -3.08 -23.20 0.49
C TYR A 316 -1.66 -22.93 0.03
N LEU A 317 -0.68 -23.50 0.75
CA LEU A 317 0.75 -23.28 0.53
C LEU A 317 1.42 -24.51 -0.10
N SER A 318 2.51 -24.28 -0.81
CA SER A 318 3.34 -25.33 -1.43
C SER A 318 4.32 -25.99 -0.46
N ILE A 319 3.86 -26.32 0.76
CA ILE A 319 4.70 -26.97 1.77
C ILE A 319 4.57 -28.47 1.58
N PRO A 320 5.65 -29.21 1.22
CA PRO A 320 5.59 -30.64 1.01
C PRO A 320 5.29 -31.38 2.33
N ASP A 321 4.52 -32.45 2.24
CA ASP A 321 4.17 -33.31 3.38
C ASP A 321 5.36 -34.12 3.92
N LYS A 322 6.37 -34.35 3.07
CA LYS A 322 7.61 -35.04 3.40
C LYS A 322 8.83 -34.29 2.90
N PHE A 323 9.90 -34.36 3.63
CA PHE A 323 11.22 -33.97 3.15
C PHE A 323 11.73 -34.92 2.05
N ALA A 324 12.76 -34.53 1.32
CA ALA A 324 13.42 -35.38 0.33
C ALA A 324 13.98 -36.71 0.95
N SER A 325 14.25 -36.73 2.26
CA SER A 325 14.62 -37.92 3.01
C SER A 325 13.49 -38.94 3.23
N GLY A 326 12.22 -38.55 2.87
CA GLY A 326 11.02 -39.33 3.15
C GLY A 326 10.41 -39.10 4.55
N ALA A 327 11.10 -38.38 5.43
CA ALA A 327 10.57 -38.02 6.75
C ALA A 327 9.42 -37.04 6.63
N LEU A 328 8.41 -37.11 7.51
CA LEU A 328 7.29 -36.15 7.57
C LEU A 328 7.82 -34.75 7.82
N ASN A 329 7.22 -33.79 7.14
CA ASN A 329 7.52 -32.38 7.32
C ASN A 329 6.53 -31.76 8.32
N PRO A 330 6.96 -31.42 9.55
CA PRO A 330 6.07 -30.83 10.57
C PRO A 330 5.49 -29.49 10.13
N ALA A 331 6.19 -28.76 9.24
CA ALA A 331 5.70 -27.49 8.70
C ALA A 331 4.41 -27.65 7.89
N ASN A 332 4.27 -28.76 7.13
CA ASN A 332 3.04 -29.12 6.43
C ASN A 332 1.89 -29.35 7.41
N ALA A 333 2.10 -30.19 8.42
CA ALA A 333 1.07 -30.55 9.39
C ALA A 333 0.48 -29.30 10.09
N ARG A 334 1.30 -28.27 10.37
CA ARG A 334 0.92 -27.07 11.13
C ARG A 334 0.53 -25.89 10.25
N GLY A 335 0.70 -25.94 8.95
CA GLY A 335 0.47 -24.77 8.11
C GLY A 335 0.61 -25.00 6.61
N GLY A 336 0.43 -26.21 6.11
CA GLY A 336 0.23 -26.47 4.68
C GLY A 336 -1.02 -25.76 4.17
N VAL A 337 -2.07 -25.67 5.00
CA VAL A 337 -3.20 -24.78 4.84
C VAL A 337 -3.30 -23.89 6.08
N VAL A 338 -3.31 -22.56 5.89
CA VAL A 338 -3.52 -21.56 6.94
C VAL A 338 -4.94 -21.03 6.80
N ALA A 339 -5.69 -21.05 7.90
CA ALA A 339 -7.02 -20.46 7.96
C ALA A 339 -7.12 -19.60 9.22
N PHE A 340 -7.76 -18.43 9.13
CA PHE A 340 -8.10 -17.65 10.30
C PHE A 340 -9.33 -16.79 10.07
N ASP A 341 -10.08 -16.58 11.15
CA ASP A 341 -11.17 -15.62 11.25
C ASP A 341 -10.77 -14.51 12.21
N ARG A 342 -10.53 -13.32 11.67
CA ARG A 342 -10.13 -12.12 12.39
C ARG A 342 -11.33 -11.26 12.72
N LYS A 343 -11.43 -10.84 13.97
CA LYS A 343 -12.26 -9.72 14.43
C LYS A 343 -11.34 -8.58 14.82
N PHE A 344 -11.67 -7.37 14.39
CA PHE A 344 -10.89 -6.20 14.75
C PHE A 344 -11.80 -5.01 15.05
N TYR A 345 -11.35 -4.16 15.94
CA TYR A 345 -12.02 -2.92 16.29
C TYR A 345 -11.05 -1.95 16.95
N GLY A 346 -11.39 -0.69 16.91
CA GLY A 346 -10.59 0.35 17.52
C GLY A 346 -11.21 1.72 17.38
N GLY A 347 -10.45 2.71 17.73
CA GLY A 347 -10.82 4.10 17.59
C GLY A 347 -9.79 5.05 18.15
N SER A 348 -10.00 6.32 17.90
CA SER A 348 -9.15 7.39 18.38
C SER A 348 -9.98 8.57 18.87
N VAL A 349 -9.44 9.30 19.82
CA VAL A 349 -9.97 10.59 20.29
C VAL A 349 -8.84 11.60 20.27
N HIS A 350 -9.00 12.66 19.50
CA HIS A 350 -8.04 13.73 19.38
C HIS A 350 -8.69 15.07 19.77
N TRP A 351 -7.94 15.87 20.54
CA TRP A 351 -8.32 17.21 20.93
C TRP A 351 -7.29 18.19 20.40
N LEU A 352 -7.72 19.10 19.55
CA LEU A 352 -6.91 20.16 18.94
C LEU A 352 -7.27 21.46 19.62
N GLN A 353 -6.31 22.10 20.31
CA GLN A 353 -6.48 23.33 21.06
C GLN A 353 -5.56 24.42 20.54
N PRO A 354 -6.07 25.43 19.82
CA PRO A 354 -5.34 26.68 19.59
C PRO A 354 -5.05 27.39 20.92
N ILE A 355 -3.83 27.87 21.08
CA ILE A 355 -3.37 28.58 22.28
C ILE A 355 -3.22 30.07 21.95
N THR A 356 -4.27 30.84 22.14
CA THR A 356 -4.33 32.26 21.76
C THR A 356 -3.47 33.18 22.63
N SER A 357 -3.00 32.71 23.81
CA SER A 357 -2.09 33.45 24.68
C SER A 357 -0.60 33.36 24.29
N ALA A 358 -0.25 32.43 23.40
CA ALA A 358 1.09 32.30 22.86
C ALA A 358 1.31 33.29 21.71
N PRO A 359 2.55 33.78 21.49
CA PRO A 359 2.87 34.54 20.29
C PRO A 359 2.79 33.66 19.07
N GLY A 360 2.22 34.18 17.95
CA GLY A 360 1.98 33.41 16.73
C GLY A 360 0.84 32.39 16.88
N ASP A 361 0.77 31.43 15.96
CA ASP A 361 -0.29 30.42 15.90
C ASP A 361 0.20 29.10 16.47
N LEU A 362 -0.06 28.85 17.74
CA LEU A 362 0.25 27.60 18.43
C LEU A 362 -0.99 26.73 18.55
N THR A 363 -0.92 25.51 18.03
CA THR A 363 -1.94 24.49 18.25
C THR A 363 -1.35 23.30 19.01
N LEU A 364 -1.96 22.96 20.13
CA LEU A 364 -1.65 21.77 20.90
C LEU A 364 -2.62 20.65 20.50
N ILE A 365 -2.12 19.49 20.14
CA ILE A 365 -2.90 18.31 19.79
C ILE A 365 -2.59 17.22 20.80
N THR A 366 -3.61 16.73 21.47
CA THR A 366 -3.50 15.58 22.37
C THR A 366 -4.44 14.47 21.94
N GLY A 367 -4.03 13.24 22.11
CA GLY A 367 -4.90 12.15 21.67
C GLY A 367 -4.55 10.80 22.25
N LEU A 368 -5.47 9.88 22.02
CA LEU A 368 -5.38 8.47 22.40
C LEU A 368 -5.87 7.63 21.23
N ASP A 369 -5.02 6.70 20.76
CA ASP A 369 -5.39 5.71 19.76
C ASP A 369 -5.45 4.33 20.42
N TYR A 370 -6.47 3.54 20.08
CA TYR A 370 -6.66 2.17 20.56
C TYR A 370 -7.04 1.28 19.38
N ASP A 371 -6.29 0.20 19.19
CA ASP A 371 -6.53 -0.79 18.14
C ASP A 371 -6.44 -2.20 18.72
N ARG A 372 -7.34 -3.11 18.34
CA ARG A 372 -7.33 -4.52 18.71
C ARG A 372 -7.69 -5.40 17.54
N SER A 373 -6.93 -6.48 17.35
CA SER A 373 -7.28 -7.59 16.46
C SER A 373 -7.18 -8.92 17.21
N GLN A 374 -8.06 -9.86 16.87
CA GLN A 374 -8.09 -11.22 17.40
C GLN A 374 -8.34 -12.19 16.26
N ASP A 375 -7.43 -13.13 16.06
CA ASP A 375 -7.48 -14.17 15.05
C ASP A 375 -7.81 -15.51 15.73
N ASP A 376 -8.91 -16.14 15.33
CA ASP A 376 -9.17 -17.56 15.56
C ASP A 376 -8.45 -18.31 14.42
N ARG A 377 -7.26 -18.84 14.72
CA ARG A 377 -6.30 -19.33 13.72
C ARG A 377 -6.15 -20.83 13.78
N GLN A 378 -6.30 -21.47 12.62
CA GLN A 378 -6.03 -22.89 12.43
C GLN A 378 -4.96 -23.12 11.37
N GLY A 379 -4.19 -24.20 11.56
CA GLY A 379 -3.26 -24.73 10.58
C GLY A 379 -3.55 -26.19 10.30
N TYR A 380 -3.53 -26.55 9.04
CA TYR A 380 -3.81 -27.91 8.59
C TYR A 380 -2.71 -28.41 7.65
N SER A 381 -2.59 -29.74 7.51
CA SER A 381 -1.84 -30.27 6.38
C SER A 381 -2.56 -29.91 5.06
N ASN A 382 -1.78 -29.75 3.98
CA ASN A 382 -2.33 -29.52 2.64
C ASN A 382 -2.45 -30.83 1.84
N THR A 383 -2.46 -31.97 2.52
CA THR A 383 -2.54 -33.31 1.92
C THR A 383 -3.55 -34.15 2.70
N LEU A 384 -4.46 -34.80 2.00
CA LEU A 384 -5.43 -35.76 2.55
C LEU A 384 -5.48 -37.00 1.63
N ASP A 385 -5.28 -38.20 2.21
CA ASP A 385 -5.30 -39.48 1.51
C ASP A 385 -4.40 -39.51 0.25
N GLY A 386 -3.24 -38.82 0.33
CA GLY A 386 -2.28 -38.73 -0.78
C GLY A 386 -2.64 -37.70 -1.85
N VAL A 387 -3.75 -36.98 -1.71
CA VAL A 387 -4.13 -35.88 -2.61
C VAL A 387 -3.59 -34.56 -2.05
N HIS A 388 -2.77 -33.86 -2.85
CA HIS A 388 -2.20 -32.55 -2.49
C HIS A 388 -3.19 -31.40 -2.79
N GLY A 389 -2.98 -30.25 -2.17
CA GLY A 389 -3.78 -29.04 -2.39
C GLY A 389 -5.18 -29.07 -1.76
N VAL A 390 -5.41 -29.99 -0.83
CA VAL A 390 -6.65 -30.15 -0.07
C VAL A 390 -6.41 -29.92 1.43
N LYS A 391 -7.46 -29.51 2.14
CA LYS A 391 -7.42 -29.29 3.59
C LYS A 391 -7.42 -30.66 4.30
N GLY A 392 -6.30 -31.01 4.91
CA GLY A 392 -6.10 -32.27 5.62
C GLY A 392 -6.29 -32.17 7.13
N ALA A 393 -5.46 -32.89 7.90
CA ALA A 393 -5.57 -32.94 9.35
C ALA A 393 -5.20 -31.61 10.03
N LEU A 394 -5.91 -31.28 11.13
CA LEU A 394 -5.61 -30.13 11.99
C LEU A 394 -4.28 -30.38 12.71
N GLY A 395 -3.39 -29.38 12.69
CA GLY A 395 -2.08 -29.41 13.34
C GLY A 395 -1.70 -28.12 14.07
N ARG A 396 -2.59 -27.12 14.08
CA ARG A 396 -2.48 -25.88 14.86
C ARG A 396 -3.89 -25.35 15.13
N ASN A 397 -4.13 -24.86 16.34
CA ASN A 397 -5.38 -24.20 16.72
C ASN A 397 -5.11 -23.24 17.86
N GLU A 398 -5.28 -21.95 17.65
CA GLU A 398 -4.92 -20.90 18.61
C GLU A 398 -5.76 -19.65 18.44
N ILE A 399 -5.85 -18.85 19.49
CA ILE A 399 -6.39 -17.48 19.47
C ILE A 399 -5.21 -16.52 19.60
N ASP A 400 -4.93 -15.79 18.52
CA ASP A 400 -3.89 -14.78 18.47
C ASP A 400 -4.50 -13.39 18.67
N THR A 401 -4.07 -12.65 19.69
CA THR A 401 -4.56 -11.29 19.95
C THR A 401 -3.42 -10.28 19.89
N ALA A 402 -3.63 -9.18 19.15
CA ALA A 402 -2.77 -8.01 19.19
C ALA A 402 -3.58 -6.80 19.66
N THR A 403 -3.02 -6.03 20.60
CA THR A 403 -3.68 -4.82 21.14
C THR A 403 -2.66 -3.70 21.23
N SER A 404 -3.00 -2.50 20.72
CA SER A 404 -2.20 -1.29 20.94
C SER A 404 -2.99 -0.23 21.71
N LEU A 405 -2.29 0.53 22.54
CA LEU A 405 -2.81 1.69 23.26
C LEU A 405 -1.74 2.77 23.27
N ASP A 406 -2.03 3.88 22.64
CA ASP A 406 -1.03 4.86 22.25
C ASP A 406 -1.47 6.30 22.54
N PRO A 407 -1.27 6.83 23.76
CA PRO A 407 -1.40 8.26 24.03
C PRO A 407 -0.28 9.07 23.35
N PHE A 408 -0.63 10.28 22.90
CA PHE A 408 0.33 11.20 22.29
C PHE A 408 0.00 12.66 22.57
N VAL A 409 1.02 13.51 22.40
CA VAL A 409 0.94 14.96 22.39
C VAL A 409 1.78 15.51 21.24
N GLN A 410 1.26 16.52 20.56
CA GLN A 410 1.94 17.22 19.48
C GLN A 410 1.67 18.73 19.59
N ALA A 411 2.69 19.54 19.34
CA ALA A 411 2.56 20.97 19.23
C ALA A 411 2.97 21.42 17.82
N ASN A 412 2.11 22.18 17.15
CA ASN A 412 2.37 22.83 15.89
C ASN A 412 2.40 24.34 16.15
N TRP A 413 3.50 25.01 15.84
CA TRP A 413 3.68 26.42 16.17
C TRP A 413 4.24 27.19 14.97
N LEU A 414 3.44 28.12 14.45
CA LEU A 414 3.84 29.09 13.45
C LEU A 414 4.20 30.41 14.16
N LEU A 415 5.46 30.80 14.08
CA LEU A 415 6.01 31.99 14.74
C LEU A 415 6.77 32.85 13.73
N GLY A 416 6.10 33.83 13.11
CA GLY A 416 6.67 34.61 12.01
C GLY A 416 7.07 33.69 10.85
N ASP A 417 8.35 33.73 10.46
CA ASP A 417 8.90 32.89 9.37
C ASP A 417 9.28 31.46 9.83
N TRP A 418 9.06 31.13 11.10
CA TRP A 418 9.38 29.82 11.66
C TRP A 418 8.15 28.94 11.78
N THR A 419 8.25 27.70 11.31
CA THR A 419 7.29 26.62 11.62
C THR A 419 7.99 25.57 12.48
N LEU A 420 7.48 25.34 13.68
CA LEU A 420 8.00 24.33 14.61
C LEU A 420 6.95 23.26 14.82
N GLN A 421 7.37 22.01 14.82
CA GLN A 421 6.55 20.89 15.24
C GLN A 421 7.34 20.02 16.21
N ALA A 422 6.72 19.67 17.33
CA ALA A 422 7.27 18.73 18.29
C ALA A 422 6.18 17.75 18.72
N GLY A 423 6.54 16.50 18.92
CA GLY A 423 5.59 15.49 19.35
C GLY A 423 6.24 14.38 20.17
N LEU A 424 5.44 13.76 21.00
CA LEU A 424 5.80 12.58 21.77
C LEU A 424 4.61 11.60 21.77
N ARG A 425 4.87 10.36 21.40
CA ARG A 425 3.94 9.25 21.51
C ARG A 425 4.51 8.19 22.45
N HIS A 426 3.69 7.68 23.35
CA HIS A 426 3.96 6.46 24.09
C HIS A 426 3.14 5.32 23.48
N SER A 427 3.80 4.33 22.94
CA SER A 427 3.12 3.17 22.34
C SER A 427 3.28 1.95 23.22
N THR A 428 2.17 1.28 23.49
CA THR A 428 2.12 -0.03 24.15
C THR A 428 1.45 -1.02 23.19
N MET A 429 2.19 -2.03 22.75
CA MET A 429 1.67 -3.12 21.94
C MET A 429 1.80 -4.45 22.69
N LYS A 430 0.69 -5.14 22.87
CA LYS A 430 0.61 -6.44 23.54
C LYS A 430 0.20 -7.50 22.53
N MET A 431 0.94 -8.60 22.49
CA MET A 431 0.60 -9.84 21.79
C MET A 431 0.28 -10.92 22.83
N ASP A 432 -0.83 -11.60 22.64
CA ASP A 432 -1.23 -12.79 23.40
C ASP A 432 -1.51 -13.92 22.42
N VAL A 433 -1.07 -15.12 22.78
CA VAL A 433 -1.35 -16.38 22.07
C VAL A 433 -1.95 -17.34 23.05
N ASP A 434 -3.10 -17.89 22.76
CA ASP A 434 -3.79 -18.92 23.53
C ASP A 434 -3.91 -20.18 22.67
N ASP A 435 -3.07 -21.17 22.96
CA ASP A 435 -2.93 -22.42 22.20
C ASP A 435 -3.95 -23.45 22.68
N HIS A 436 -4.77 -23.93 21.73
CA HIS A 436 -5.78 -24.95 21.93
C HIS A 436 -5.39 -26.31 21.29
N PHE A 437 -4.24 -26.39 20.60
CA PHE A 437 -3.73 -27.63 20.02
C PHE A 437 -2.65 -28.26 20.90
N LEU A 438 -3.03 -28.76 22.05
CA LEU A 438 -2.12 -29.19 23.11
C LEU A 438 -1.42 -30.55 22.87
N ARG A 439 -1.61 -31.18 21.70
CA ARG A 439 -1.00 -32.49 21.37
C ARG A 439 0.52 -32.44 21.19
N ASP A 440 1.07 -31.32 20.84
CA ASP A 440 2.48 -31.07 20.56
C ASP A 440 3.16 -30.17 21.59
N GLY A 441 2.45 -29.85 22.67
CA GLY A 441 2.86 -28.98 23.77
C GLY A 441 1.86 -27.86 23.98
N ASN A 442 2.17 -26.92 24.86
CA ASN A 442 1.42 -25.69 25.08
C ASN A 442 2.31 -24.51 24.64
N ASP A 443 1.95 -23.89 23.53
CA ASP A 443 2.67 -22.76 22.93
C ASP A 443 2.06 -21.40 23.34
N SER A 444 1.16 -21.37 24.35
CA SER A 444 0.55 -20.14 24.87
C SER A 444 1.58 -19.21 25.49
N GLY A 445 1.34 -17.91 25.35
CA GLY A 445 2.22 -16.92 25.93
C GLY A 445 1.82 -15.49 25.60
N SER A 446 2.51 -14.53 26.18
CA SER A 446 2.29 -13.12 25.90
C SER A 446 3.58 -12.32 25.86
N LYS A 447 3.56 -11.22 25.11
CA LYS A 447 4.66 -10.25 25.03
C LYS A 447 4.11 -8.84 24.94
N THR A 448 4.69 -7.95 25.73
CA THR A 448 4.38 -6.52 25.67
C THR A 448 5.61 -5.75 25.24
N TYR A 449 5.44 -4.86 24.26
CA TYR A 449 6.45 -3.92 23.80
C TYR A 449 5.99 -2.51 24.14
N GLN A 450 6.91 -1.69 24.67
CA GLN A 450 6.64 -0.29 24.99
C GLN A 450 7.76 0.59 24.44
N LYS A 451 7.41 1.70 23.78
CA LYS A 451 8.38 2.67 23.24
C LYS A 451 7.83 4.08 23.29
N ASN A 452 8.73 5.02 23.56
CA ASN A 452 8.49 6.44 23.38
C ASN A 452 9.13 6.89 22.06
N THR A 453 8.35 7.56 21.22
CA THR A 453 8.77 8.08 19.93
C THR A 453 8.67 9.60 19.93
N PRO A 454 9.73 10.32 20.35
CA PRO A 454 9.83 11.76 20.18
C PRO A 454 10.12 12.13 18.73
N SER A 455 9.57 13.27 18.29
CA SER A 455 9.85 13.87 16.99
C SER A 455 9.91 15.38 17.15
N VAL A 456 10.84 16.03 16.44
CA VAL A 456 10.94 17.48 16.36
C VAL A 456 11.30 17.87 14.93
N SER A 457 10.65 18.92 14.44
CA SER A 457 10.90 19.48 13.10
C SER A 457 10.86 21.00 13.19
N VAL A 458 11.76 21.66 12.47
CA VAL A 458 11.87 23.12 12.42
C VAL A 458 12.05 23.52 10.96
N MET A 459 11.25 24.47 10.50
CA MET A 459 11.35 25.06 9.17
C MET A 459 11.49 26.58 9.28
N TYR A 460 12.25 27.15 8.37
CA TYR A 460 12.37 28.58 8.19
C TYR A 460 12.01 28.97 6.76
N ALA A 461 11.12 29.93 6.61
CA ALA A 461 10.76 30.54 5.34
C ALA A 461 11.77 31.66 5.01
N PHE A 462 12.76 31.36 4.15
CA PHE A 462 13.72 32.37 3.68
C PHE A 462 13.04 33.41 2.81
N THR A 463 12.06 32.99 2.04
CA THR A 463 11.11 33.79 1.27
C THR A 463 9.77 33.07 1.26
N PRO A 464 8.66 33.71 0.80
CA PRO A 464 7.37 32.98 0.62
C PRO A 464 7.46 31.76 -0.28
N ASP A 465 8.48 31.69 -1.15
CA ASP A 465 8.66 30.65 -2.16
C ASP A 465 9.84 29.71 -1.86
N LEU A 466 10.58 29.92 -0.76
CA LEU A 466 11.73 29.09 -0.42
C LEU A 466 11.78 28.80 1.07
N HIS A 467 11.53 27.55 1.43
CA HIS A 467 11.56 27.05 2.80
C HIS A 467 12.66 25.99 2.98
N GLY A 468 13.39 26.06 4.07
CA GLY A 468 14.34 25.02 4.48
C GLY A 468 13.97 24.44 5.83
N TYR A 469 14.12 23.13 6.00
CA TYR A 469 13.77 22.48 7.26
C TYR A 469 14.79 21.45 7.73
N VAL A 470 14.77 21.18 9.02
CA VAL A 470 15.49 20.09 9.67
C VAL A 470 14.49 19.31 10.55
N SER A 471 14.63 17.99 10.58
CA SER A 471 13.75 17.12 11.34
C SER A 471 14.54 15.98 11.97
N ALA A 472 14.18 15.61 13.21
CA ALA A 472 14.78 14.50 13.94
C ALA A 472 13.71 13.73 14.73
N GLY A 473 13.84 12.39 14.82
CA GLY A 473 12.91 11.59 15.58
C GLY A 473 13.38 10.16 15.81
N LYS A 474 12.65 9.44 16.66
CA LYS A 474 12.82 8.01 16.92
C LYS A 474 11.57 7.27 16.44
N GLY A 475 11.78 6.22 15.68
CA GLY A 475 10.73 5.27 15.27
C GLY A 475 10.99 3.89 15.83
N PHE A 476 10.00 3.01 15.74
CA PHE A 476 10.17 1.60 16.07
C PHE A 476 9.24 0.74 15.23
N GLU A 477 9.58 -0.55 15.12
CA GLU A 477 8.72 -1.59 14.55
C GLU A 477 8.71 -2.78 15.51
N THR A 478 7.53 -3.23 15.91
CA THR A 478 7.39 -4.48 16.65
C THR A 478 7.45 -5.67 15.70
N PRO A 479 7.92 -6.85 16.14
CA PRO A 479 7.64 -8.08 15.43
C PRO A 479 6.13 -8.25 15.26
N THR A 480 5.68 -8.81 14.13
CA THR A 480 4.29 -9.23 13.97
C THR A 480 4.05 -10.60 14.58
N GLN A 481 2.77 -10.94 14.78
CA GLN A 481 2.36 -12.31 15.08
C GLN A 481 2.87 -13.28 14.01
N ALA A 482 2.80 -12.91 12.72
CA ALA A 482 3.33 -13.74 11.63
C ALA A 482 4.86 -13.93 11.69
N GLU A 483 5.62 -12.90 12.02
CA GLU A 483 7.09 -12.98 12.17
C GLU A 483 7.49 -13.76 13.44
N SER A 484 6.67 -13.70 14.48
CA SER A 484 6.89 -14.43 15.74
C SER A 484 6.34 -15.86 15.73
N ALA A 485 5.54 -16.23 14.72
CA ALA A 485 4.77 -17.49 14.70
C ALA A 485 5.62 -18.76 14.74
N TYR A 486 6.91 -18.67 14.47
CA TYR A 486 7.82 -19.83 14.46
C TYR A 486 9.16 -19.48 15.10
N SER A 487 9.65 -20.37 15.94
CA SER A 487 10.99 -20.32 16.53
C SER A 487 11.90 -21.35 15.84
N SER A 488 13.19 -21.02 15.70
CA SER A 488 14.20 -21.97 15.23
C SER A 488 14.59 -23.02 16.27
N SER A 489 14.28 -22.74 17.55
CA SER A 489 14.68 -23.59 18.69
C SER A 489 13.53 -24.31 19.38
N ALA A 490 12.25 -23.94 19.08
CA ALA A 490 11.06 -24.47 19.70
C ALA A 490 9.89 -24.53 18.73
N ASN A 491 8.84 -25.26 19.09
CA ASN A 491 7.67 -25.46 18.24
C ASN A 491 6.69 -24.27 18.22
N GLY A 492 6.82 -23.29 19.12
CA GLY A 492 5.88 -22.21 19.32
C GLY A 492 6.39 -20.84 18.89
N PHE A 493 5.74 -19.80 19.41
CA PHE A 493 6.05 -18.41 19.16
C PHE A 493 7.46 -18.02 19.62
N ASN A 494 8.12 -17.18 18.83
CA ASN A 494 9.39 -16.59 19.18
C ASN A 494 9.21 -15.29 19.98
N PHE A 495 8.93 -15.41 21.26
CA PHE A 495 8.81 -14.26 22.18
C PHE A 495 10.16 -13.57 22.49
N ALA A 496 11.29 -14.11 22.01
CA ALA A 496 12.60 -13.48 22.20
C ALA A 496 12.86 -12.32 21.23
N LEU A 497 12.08 -12.20 20.17
CA LEU A 497 12.20 -11.08 19.22
C LEU A 497 11.98 -9.74 19.93
N LYS A 498 12.83 -8.78 19.58
CA LYS A 498 12.78 -7.41 20.07
C LYS A 498 12.22 -6.49 18.99
N PRO A 499 11.61 -5.35 19.36
CA PRO A 499 11.29 -4.32 18.39
C PRO A 499 12.57 -3.69 17.84
N SER A 500 12.63 -3.46 16.54
CA SER A 500 13.67 -2.63 15.95
C SER A 500 13.43 -1.15 16.30
N VAL A 501 14.50 -0.38 16.55
CA VAL A 501 14.43 1.02 16.94
C VAL A 501 15.28 1.86 15.99
N SER A 502 14.67 2.87 15.37
CA SER A 502 15.35 3.77 14.44
C SER A 502 15.57 5.16 15.02
N GLN A 503 16.71 5.75 14.69
CA GLN A 503 17.00 7.18 14.85
C GLN A 503 17.05 7.79 13.45
N GLN A 504 16.26 8.82 13.22
CA GLN A 504 16.05 9.42 11.91
C GLN A 504 16.40 10.89 11.95
N TYR A 505 17.14 11.36 10.96
CA TYR A 505 17.50 12.75 10.73
C TYR A 505 17.24 13.11 9.27
N GLU A 506 16.69 14.30 9.05
CA GLU A 506 16.36 14.78 7.73
C GLU A 506 16.64 16.28 7.63
N VAL A 507 17.17 16.71 6.49
CA VAL A 507 17.29 18.11 6.09
C VAL A 507 16.64 18.24 4.72
N GLY A 508 15.78 19.23 4.56
CA GLY A 508 15.07 19.40 3.30
C GLY A 508 14.88 20.85 2.88
N LEU A 509 14.54 20.98 1.63
CA LEU A 509 14.26 22.24 0.95
C LEU A 509 12.93 22.09 0.19
N LYS A 510 12.08 23.11 0.27
CA LYS A 510 10.86 23.25 -0.51
C LYS A 510 10.91 24.59 -1.24
N ALA A 511 10.72 24.55 -2.56
CA ALA A 511 10.81 25.75 -3.38
C ALA A 511 9.64 25.81 -4.38
N LYS A 512 9.09 27.01 -4.56
CA LYS A 512 8.26 27.39 -5.69
C LYS A 512 9.12 28.17 -6.66
N LEU A 513 9.22 27.70 -7.89
CA LEU A 513 10.00 28.33 -8.96
C LEU A 513 9.00 28.99 -9.92
N GLY A 514 8.61 30.24 -9.60
CA GLY A 514 7.45 30.88 -10.19
C GLY A 514 6.14 30.27 -9.67
N GLU A 515 5.05 30.48 -10.39
CA GLU A 515 3.69 29.99 -10.01
C GLU A 515 3.48 28.52 -10.40
N ASP A 516 4.27 28.03 -11.36
CA ASP A 516 4.00 26.81 -12.11
C ASP A 516 4.90 25.62 -11.72
N THR A 517 5.89 25.81 -10.86
CA THR A 517 6.86 24.76 -10.54
C THR A 517 7.09 24.63 -9.05
N ARG A 518 6.97 23.40 -8.53
CA ARG A 518 7.32 23.03 -7.15
C ARG A 518 8.46 22.04 -7.15
N LEU A 519 9.44 22.28 -6.29
CA LEU A 519 10.58 21.42 -6.05
C LEU A 519 10.66 21.07 -4.56
N ASN A 520 10.73 19.79 -4.25
CA ASN A 520 11.02 19.26 -2.92
C ASN A 520 12.31 18.46 -2.97
N ALA A 521 13.23 18.71 -2.04
CA ALA A 521 14.46 17.97 -1.90
C ALA A 521 14.69 17.59 -0.44
N ALA A 522 15.11 16.35 -0.18
CA ALA A 522 15.43 15.89 1.17
C ALA A 522 16.68 15.03 1.18
N LEU A 523 17.56 15.28 2.16
CA LEU A 523 18.68 14.42 2.53
C LEU A 523 18.36 13.80 3.88
N PHE A 524 18.54 12.49 4.01
CA PHE A 524 18.24 11.80 5.26
C PHE A 524 19.31 10.78 5.64
N GLN A 525 19.40 10.54 6.94
CA GLN A 525 20.16 9.45 7.52
C GLN A 525 19.32 8.76 8.60
N ILE A 526 19.26 7.41 8.54
CA ILE A 526 18.52 6.60 9.47
C ILE A 526 19.43 5.46 9.95
N THR A 527 19.58 5.34 11.26
CA THR A 527 20.25 4.22 11.92
C THR A 527 19.20 3.39 12.64
N THR A 528 19.16 2.08 12.40
CA THR A 528 18.23 1.18 13.08
C THR A 528 19.01 0.14 13.86
N GLU A 529 18.65 -0.05 15.11
CA GLU A 529 19.15 -1.10 15.99
C GLU A 529 18.15 -2.24 16.10
N ASP A 530 18.65 -3.47 16.34
CA ASP A 530 17.86 -4.68 16.43
C ASP A 530 16.96 -4.89 15.18
N GLU A 531 17.47 -4.58 13.97
CA GLU A 531 16.72 -4.75 12.71
C GLU A 531 16.16 -6.18 12.59
N LEU A 532 14.87 -6.31 12.27
CA LEU A 532 14.24 -7.60 12.05
C LEU A 532 14.62 -8.14 10.67
N VAL A 533 15.19 -9.32 10.61
CA VAL A 533 15.63 -9.97 9.37
C VAL A 533 15.21 -11.43 9.33
N VAL A 534 15.21 -12.01 8.13
CA VAL A 534 15.02 -13.45 7.96
C VAL A 534 16.20 -14.18 8.60
N GLN A 535 15.94 -15.07 9.55
CA GLN A 535 16.96 -15.93 10.13
C GLN A 535 17.20 -17.15 9.25
N GLN A 536 16.13 -17.84 8.89
CA GLN A 536 16.17 -19.03 8.06
C GLN A 536 14.83 -19.19 7.32
N SER A 537 14.91 -19.64 6.07
CA SER A 537 13.74 -20.11 5.32
C SER A 537 13.98 -21.55 4.89
N SER A 538 13.25 -22.49 5.45
CA SER A 538 13.45 -23.93 5.23
C SER A 538 12.14 -24.69 5.43
N GLY A 539 11.93 -25.73 4.62
CA GLY A 539 10.75 -26.60 4.73
C GLY A 539 9.41 -25.87 4.56
N GLY A 540 9.43 -24.72 3.86
CA GLY A 540 8.23 -23.88 3.65
C GLY A 540 7.93 -22.92 4.79
N ARG A 541 8.84 -22.71 5.73
CA ARG A 541 8.70 -21.76 6.85
C ARG A 541 9.87 -20.81 6.92
N THR A 542 9.56 -19.58 7.32
CA THR A 542 10.55 -18.54 7.59
C THR A 542 10.55 -18.22 9.07
N THR A 543 11.73 -18.22 9.69
CA THR A 543 11.97 -17.72 11.04
C THR A 543 12.70 -16.38 10.96
N TYR A 544 12.54 -15.57 12.00
CA TYR A 544 13.11 -14.23 12.07
C TYR A 544 14.03 -14.09 13.27
N GLN A 545 14.95 -13.15 13.17
CA GLN A 545 15.84 -12.74 14.26
C GLN A 545 16.08 -11.25 14.22
N ASN A 546 16.61 -10.70 15.30
CA ASN A 546 17.14 -9.35 15.29
C ASN A 546 18.58 -9.41 14.76
N ALA A 547 18.86 -8.69 13.68
CA ALA A 547 20.21 -8.36 13.25
C ALA A 547 20.83 -7.29 14.18
N GLY A 548 22.08 -6.97 13.97
CA GLY A 548 22.68 -5.83 14.62
C GLY A 548 22.12 -4.51 14.10
N ARG A 549 23.02 -3.61 13.71
CA ARG A 549 22.68 -2.26 13.26
C ARG A 549 22.63 -2.19 11.74
N THR A 550 21.66 -1.39 11.22
CA THR A 550 21.59 -1.00 9.82
C THR A 550 21.69 0.50 9.65
N LEU A 551 22.14 0.94 8.48
CA LEU A 551 22.31 2.33 8.13
C LEU A 551 21.68 2.62 6.76
N ARG A 552 20.81 3.63 6.71
CA ARG A 552 20.18 4.14 5.49
C ARG A 552 20.56 5.61 5.31
N ARG A 553 21.04 5.95 4.12
CA ARG A 553 21.36 7.33 3.71
C ARG A 553 20.79 7.56 2.33
N GLY A 554 20.13 8.70 2.13
CA GLY A 554 19.54 8.94 0.83
C GLY A 554 19.29 10.40 0.51
N LEU A 555 19.05 10.61 -0.78
CA LEU A 555 18.57 11.83 -1.40
C LEU A 555 17.24 11.54 -2.08
N GLU A 556 16.25 12.37 -1.83
CA GLU A 556 14.96 12.38 -2.49
C GLU A 556 14.77 13.73 -3.20
N LEU A 557 14.24 13.69 -4.43
CA LEU A 557 13.88 14.87 -5.21
C LEU A 557 12.50 14.64 -5.81
N GLY A 558 11.60 15.60 -5.63
CA GLY A 558 10.28 15.67 -6.26
C GLY A 558 10.15 16.97 -7.02
N LEU A 559 9.73 16.93 -8.26
CA LEU A 559 9.45 18.08 -9.10
C LEU A 559 8.06 17.92 -9.72
N GLU A 560 7.23 18.95 -9.59
CA GLU A 560 5.98 19.11 -10.32
C GLU A 560 6.02 20.43 -11.05
N SER A 561 5.70 20.44 -12.35
CA SER A 561 5.75 21.65 -13.13
C SER A 561 4.67 21.65 -14.21
N GLN A 562 3.92 22.76 -14.26
CA GLN A 562 3.08 23.12 -15.39
C GLN A 562 3.96 23.87 -16.41
N LEU A 563 4.43 23.19 -17.44
CA LEU A 563 5.36 23.75 -18.45
C LEU A 563 4.67 24.74 -19.39
N SER A 564 3.36 24.58 -19.59
CA SER A 564 2.47 25.46 -20.31
C SER A 564 1.02 25.09 -20.01
N GLU A 565 0.03 25.81 -20.50
CA GLU A 565 -1.41 25.47 -20.35
C GLU A 565 -1.72 24.01 -20.72
N GLN A 566 -1.00 23.43 -21.65
CA GLN A 566 -1.25 22.08 -22.17
C GLN A 566 -0.28 21.02 -21.67
N TRP A 567 0.87 21.40 -21.14
CA TRP A 567 1.94 20.45 -20.78
C TRP A 567 2.27 20.53 -19.28
N SER A 568 2.24 19.39 -18.63
CA SER A 568 2.72 19.26 -17.26
C SER A 568 3.70 18.09 -17.11
N THR A 569 4.56 18.16 -16.12
CA THR A 569 5.53 17.11 -15.84
C THR A 569 5.63 16.84 -14.34
N HIS A 570 5.86 15.57 -14.01
CA HIS A 570 6.14 15.13 -12.66
C HIS A 570 7.41 14.26 -12.67
N LEU A 571 8.30 14.48 -11.70
CA LEU A 571 9.53 13.72 -11.55
C LEU A 571 9.75 13.36 -10.08
N ALA A 572 10.01 12.09 -9.80
CA ALA A 572 10.38 11.58 -8.49
C ALA A 572 11.68 10.78 -8.59
N TYR A 573 12.73 11.27 -7.95
CA TYR A 573 14.05 10.62 -7.95
C TYR A 573 14.45 10.26 -6.53
N THR A 574 15.02 9.07 -6.36
CA THR A 574 15.60 8.63 -5.09
C THR A 574 16.93 7.96 -5.30
N ARG A 575 17.91 8.38 -4.52
CA ARG A 575 19.17 7.66 -4.34
C ARG A 575 19.27 7.20 -2.88
N LEU A 576 19.37 5.88 -2.66
CA LEU A 576 19.36 5.27 -1.34
C LEU A 576 20.52 4.28 -1.21
N GLN A 577 21.31 4.43 -0.16
CA GLN A 577 22.23 3.43 0.32
C GLN A 577 21.66 2.85 1.63
N ALA A 578 21.25 1.58 1.62
CA ALA A 578 20.75 0.86 2.77
C ALA A 578 21.63 -0.39 2.99
N THR A 579 22.34 -0.44 4.11
CA THR A 579 23.37 -1.46 4.38
C THR A 579 23.31 -1.94 5.83
N TYR A 580 23.81 -3.12 6.08
CA TYR A 580 24.17 -3.57 7.42
C TYR A 580 25.38 -2.77 7.94
N ASP A 581 25.32 -2.27 9.17
CA ASP A 581 26.38 -1.48 9.81
C ASP A 581 27.11 -2.28 10.91
N SER A 582 26.79 -3.53 11.08
CA SER A 582 27.50 -4.50 11.94
C SER A 582 27.43 -5.89 11.32
N ASP A 583 28.44 -6.71 11.61
CA ASP A 583 28.41 -8.13 11.29
C ASP A 583 27.39 -8.84 12.18
N PHE A 584 26.73 -9.87 11.67
CA PHE A 584 25.88 -10.77 12.45
C PHE A 584 25.83 -12.18 11.82
N VAL A 585 25.39 -13.16 12.59
CA VAL A 585 25.24 -14.55 12.13
C VAL A 585 23.77 -14.85 11.88
N SER A 586 23.47 -15.37 10.71
CA SER A 586 22.12 -15.82 10.30
C SER A 586 22.15 -17.32 9.99
N GLY A 587 21.00 -17.95 10.05
CA GLY A 587 20.69 -19.37 9.79
C GLY A 587 21.88 -20.32 9.56
N GLY A 588 22.19 -21.20 10.50
CA GLY A 588 23.18 -22.24 10.32
C GLY A 588 24.65 -21.77 10.26
N ASN A 589 24.99 -20.67 10.90
CA ASN A 589 26.34 -20.07 10.98
C ASN A 589 26.79 -19.28 9.74
N THR A 590 25.86 -18.78 8.94
CA THR A 590 26.19 -17.86 7.84
C THR A 590 26.50 -16.46 8.39
N THR A 591 27.72 -15.96 8.19
CA THR A 591 28.08 -14.59 8.57
C THR A 591 27.58 -13.62 7.51
N ILE A 592 26.80 -12.64 7.94
CA ILE A 592 26.40 -11.48 7.14
C ILE A 592 27.33 -10.32 7.50
N SER A 593 28.06 -9.81 6.52
CA SER A 593 29.10 -8.82 6.76
C SER A 593 28.54 -7.40 6.77
N LYS A 594 29.10 -6.56 7.62
CA LYS A 594 28.94 -5.11 7.54
C LYS A 594 29.23 -4.60 6.12
N GLY A 595 28.38 -3.71 5.63
CA GLY A 595 28.49 -3.16 4.28
C GLY A 595 27.65 -3.90 3.23
N ASN A 596 27.16 -5.12 3.51
CA ASN A 596 26.19 -5.78 2.64
C ASN A 596 24.92 -4.93 2.54
N TYR A 597 24.36 -4.85 1.31
CA TYR A 597 23.12 -4.13 1.07
C TYR A 597 21.93 -4.90 1.63
N LEU A 598 20.98 -4.17 2.15
CA LEU A 598 19.67 -4.73 2.53
C LEU A 598 18.97 -5.28 1.29
N PRO A 599 18.50 -6.53 1.31
CA PRO A 599 17.79 -7.10 0.16
C PRO A 599 16.41 -6.45 -0.02
N GLY A 600 15.89 -6.54 -1.25
CA GLY A 600 14.61 -5.92 -1.61
C GLY A 600 14.68 -4.40 -1.86
N VAL A 601 15.84 -3.76 -1.65
CA VAL A 601 16.02 -2.30 -1.72
C VAL A 601 16.80 -1.91 -2.99
N PRO A 602 16.18 -1.23 -3.97
CA PRO A 602 16.91 -0.61 -5.08
C PRO A 602 17.70 0.61 -4.60
N GLN A 603 18.90 0.79 -5.10
CA GLN A 603 19.74 1.96 -4.76
C GLN A 603 19.29 3.25 -5.46
N THR A 604 18.62 3.12 -6.60
CA THR A 604 18.15 4.27 -7.37
C THR A 604 16.79 3.94 -7.95
N THR A 605 15.86 4.87 -7.78
CA THR A 605 14.57 4.87 -8.47
C THR A 605 14.35 6.21 -9.13
N LEU A 606 13.69 6.19 -10.28
CA LEU A 606 13.22 7.38 -10.99
C LEU A 606 11.84 7.07 -11.55
N PHE A 607 10.91 7.95 -11.30
CA PHE A 607 9.64 8.06 -12.02
C PHE A 607 9.62 9.41 -12.71
N ALA A 608 9.20 9.44 -13.97
CA ALA A 608 9.01 10.67 -14.73
C ALA A 608 7.74 10.54 -15.56
N GLU A 609 6.94 11.59 -15.57
CA GLU A 609 5.72 11.67 -16.35
C GLU A 609 5.71 12.98 -17.15
N LEU A 610 5.35 12.90 -18.39
CA LEU A 610 5.04 14.05 -19.23
C LEU A 610 3.59 13.92 -19.70
N ASN A 611 2.76 14.82 -19.24
CA ASN A 611 1.33 14.87 -19.53
C ASN A 611 1.04 16.00 -20.55
N TRP A 612 0.16 15.72 -21.50
CA TRP A 612 -0.29 16.65 -22.54
C TRP A 612 -1.81 16.68 -22.62
N LYS A 613 -2.38 17.85 -22.43
CA LYS A 613 -3.82 18.14 -22.55
C LYS A 613 -4.05 19.08 -23.74
N PRO A 614 -4.06 18.57 -25.01
CA PRO A 614 -4.23 19.43 -26.19
C PRO A 614 -5.61 20.08 -26.28
N ARG A 615 -6.60 19.52 -25.59
CA ARG A 615 -7.97 20.01 -25.44
C ARG A 615 -8.52 19.55 -24.08
N ASP A 616 -9.54 20.21 -23.58
CA ASP A 616 -10.17 19.90 -22.29
C ASP A 616 -10.75 18.48 -22.23
N TRP A 617 -11.10 17.91 -23.36
CA TRP A 617 -11.68 16.58 -23.48
C TRP A 617 -10.64 15.47 -23.80
N VAL A 618 -9.35 15.80 -23.87
CA VAL A 618 -8.26 14.84 -24.14
C VAL A 618 -7.11 15.07 -23.17
N SER A 619 -6.72 14.06 -22.44
CA SER A 619 -5.42 13.98 -21.77
C SER A 619 -4.62 12.78 -22.29
N THR A 620 -3.31 12.92 -22.38
CA THR A 620 -2.42 11.82 -22.72
C THR A 620 -1.10 11.99 -21.99
N ALA A 621 -0.51 10.89 -21.54
CA ALA A 621 0.75 10.93 -20.82
C ALA A 621 1.72 9.82 -21.24
N LEU A 622 3.00 10.14 -21.17
CA LEU A 622 4.10 9.19 -21.25
C LEU A 622 4.72 9.08 -19.86
N GLU A 623 4.74 7.86 -19.31
CA GLU A 623 5.35 7.53 -18.03
C GLU A 623 6.65 6.78 -18.24
N GLY A 624 7.70 7.12 -17.51
CA GLY A 624 8.97 6.39 -17.49
C GLY A 624 9.33 5.98 -16.06
N MET A 625 9.71 4.73 -15.87
CA MET A 625 10.14 4.20 -14.58
C MET A 625 11.52 3.55 -14.74
N TYR A 626 12.45 3.91 -13.86
CA TYR A 626 13.74 3.25 -13.71
C TYR A 626 13.93 2.71 -12.30
N ARG A 627 14.45 1.49 -12.19
CA ARG A 627 14.93 0.90 -10.93
C ARG A 627 16.30 0.27 -11.15
N SER A 628 17.21 0.52 -10.22
CA SER A 628 18.51 -0.17 -10.19
C SER A 628 18.36 -1.63 -9.77
N LYS A 629 19.43 -2.42 -9.87
CA LYS A 629 19.47 -3.81 -9.40
C LYS A 629 19.05 -3.93 -7.93
N VAL A 630 18.47 -5.09 -7.59
CA VAL A 630 17.99 -5.41 -6.23
C VAL A 630 18.61 -6.73 -5.77
N TYR A 631 19.26 -6.73 -4.60
CA TYR A 631 19.72 -7.94 -3.97
C TYR A 631 18.54 -8.74 -3.38
N VAL A 632 18.63 -10.07 -3.40
CA VAL A 632 17.52 -10.96 -3.06
C VAL A 632 17.68 -11.64 -1.68
N GLU A 633 18.86 -11.56 -1.07
CA GLU A 633 19.17 -12.11 0.25
C GLU A 633 20.35 -11.37 0.92
N ASP A 634 20.56 -11.61 2.23
CA ASP A 634 21.42 -10.81 3.09
C ASP A 634 22.92 -10.94 2.82
N THR A 635 23.38 -12.08 2.27
CA THR A 635 24.80 -12.27 1.94
C THR A 635 25.23 -11.50 0.70
N ASN A 636 24.27 -11.07 -0.12
CA ASN A 636 24.46 -10.46 -1.44
C ASN A 636 25.21 -11.35 -2.45
N GLN A 637 25.30 -12.66 -2.20
CA GLN A 637 26.01 -13.61 -3.06
C GLN A 637 25.10 -14.20 -4.15
N GLN A 638 23.79 -14.30 -3.88
CA GLN A 638 22.84 -14.75 -4.88
C GLN A 638 22.70 -13.70 -5.99
N ARG A 639 22.32 -14.18 -7.16
CA ARG A 639 22.16 -13.29 -8.31
C ARG A 639 21.11 -12.21 -8.02
N ALA A 640 21.51 -10.95 -8.04
CA ALA A 640 20.59 -9.84 -7.89
C ALA A 640 19.62 -9.76 -9.05
N ALA A 641 18.38 -9.33 -8.80
CA ALA A 641 17.45 -8.97 -9.85
C ALA A 641 18.03 -7.77 -10.64
N PRO A 642 18.15 -7.83 -11.97
CA PRO A 642 18.73 -6.76 -12.75
C PRO A 642 17.89 -5.48 -12.70
N GLY A 643 18.54 -4.33 -12.81
CA GLY A 643 17.85 -3.06 -13.01
C GLY A 643 17.14 -2.99 -14.36
N TYR A 644 16.13 -2.13 -14.44
CA TYR A 644 15.32 -1.96 -15.65
C TYR A 644 14.80 -0.55 -15.81
N SER A 645 14.43 -0.22 -17.06
CA SER A 645 13.60 0.94 -17.42
C SER A 645 12.39 0.45 -18.17
N VAL A 646 11.20 0.99 -17.84
CA VAL A 646 9.93 0.69 -18.50
C VAL A 646 9.25 2.00 -18.83
N PHE A 647 8.59 2.05 -19.99
CA PHE A 647 7.81 3.19 -20.43
C PHE A 647 6.38 2.75 -20.70
N ASN A 648 5.42 3.56 -20.23
CA ASN A 648 3.99 3.36 -20.43
C ASN A 648 3.40 4.59 -21.11
N TRP A 649 2.35 4.36 -21.87
CA TRP A 649 1.54 5.43 -22.47
C TRP A 649 0.09 5.25 -22.07
N ARG A 650 -0.58 6.38 -21.80
CA ARG A 650 -2.01 6.41 -21.52
C ARG A 650 -2.69 7.58 -22.20
N ALA A 651 -3.96 7.44 -22.49
CA ALA A 651 -4.82 8.52 -22.97
C ALA A 651 -6.22 8.36 -22.37
N ARG A 652 -6.83 9.48 -22.02
CA ARG A 652 -8.21 9.60 -21.58
C ARG A 652 -8.95 10.60 -22.46
N PHE A 653 -10.16 10.27 -22.82
CA PHE A 653 -11.08 11.14 -23.53
C PHE A 653 -12.32 11.34 -22.66
N GLU A 654 -12.81 12.57 -22.56
CA GLU A 654 -14.00 12.91 -21.80
C GLU A 654 -14.90 13.82 -22.62
N GLN A 655 -16.16 13.43 -22.85
CA GLN A 655 -17.12 14.22 -23.61
C GLN A 655 -18.35 14.47 -22.73
N LYS A 656 -18.75 15.74 -22.61
CA LYS A 656 -19.96 16.17 -21.91
C LYS A 656 -21.06 16.51 -22.90
N VAL A 657 -22.19 15.84 -22.75
CA VAL A 657 -23.38 16.06 -23.60
C VAL A 657 -24.61 16.16 -22.68
N GLU A 658 -25.11 17.36 -22.48
CA GLU A 658 -26.20 17.65 -21.54
C GLU A 658 -25.87 17.15 -20.13
N HIS A 659 -26.63 16.19 -19.61
CA HIS A 659 -26.44 15.56 -18.30
C HIS A 659 -25.48 14.36 -18.32
N TRP A 660 -24.98 13.98 -19.49
CA TRP A 660 -24.09 12.83 -19.66
C TRP A 660 -22.63 13.25 -19.76
N THR A 661 -21.79 12.54 -19.05
CA THR A 661 -20.33 12.55 -19.25
C THR A 661 -19.90 11.15 -19.72
N PHE A 662 -19.31 11.09 -20.92
CA PHE A 662 -18.73 9.86 -21.45
C PHE A 662 -17.20 9.92 -21.32
N HIS A 663 -16.58 8.84 -20.89
CA HIS A 663 -15.14 8.76 -20.84
C HIS A 663 -14.63 7.46 -21.46
N GLN A 664 -13.47 7.54 -22.07
CA GLN A 664 -12.76 6.41 -22.63
C GLN A 664 -11.31 6.47 -22.17
N THR A 665 -10.74 5.30 -21.88
CA THR A 665 -9.35 5.16 -21.45
C THR A 665 -8.64 4.19 -22.39
N LEU A 666 -7.44 4.55 -22.82
CA LEU A 666 -6.51 3.66 -23.53
C LEU A 666 -5.18 3.67 -22.79
N ARG A 667 -4.61 2.49 -22.57
CA ARG A 667 -3.31 2.36 -21.91
C ARG A 667 -2.47 1.28 -22.57
N LEU A 668 -1.18 1.56 -22.74
CA LEU A 668 -0.17 0.62 -23.19
C LEU A 668 0.97 0.63 -22.16
N ASP A 669 1.13 -0.47 -21.47
CA ASP A 669 2.22 -0.66 -20.52
C ASP A 669 3.40 -1.38 -21.19
N ASN A 670 4.62 -1.06 -20.71
CA ASN A 670 5.85 -1.63 -21.21
C ASN A 670 5.99 -1.52 -22.74
N LEU A 671 5.93 -0.29 -23.25
CA LEU A 671 5.96 0.03 -24.69
C LEU A 671 7.09 -0.66 -25.45
N LEU A 672 8.24 -0.84 -24.82
CA LEU A 672 9.44 -1.44 -25.42
C LEU A 672 9.48 -2.97 -25.29
N ASP A 673 8.44 -3.58 -24.77
CA ASP A 673 8.33 -5.03 -24.52
C ASP A 673 9.54 -5.60 -23.75
N ARG A 674 9.96 -4.88 -22.71
CA ARG A 674 11.10 -5.24 -21.88
C ARG A 674 10.78 -6.44 -20.99
N GLN A 675 11.59 -7.49 -21.06
CA GLN A 675 11.56 -8.56 -20.06
C GLN A 675 12.27 -8.09 -18.78
N TYR A 676 11.58 -8.07 -17.63
CA TYR A 676 12.16 -7.62 -16.37
C TYR A 676 11.54 -8.34 -15.16
N VAL A 677 12.25 -8.31 -14.04
CA VAL A 677 11.77 -8.79 -12.74
C VAL A 677 11.02 -7.64 -12.06
N GLY A 678 9.72 -7.79 -11.87
CA GLY A 678 8.85 -6.75 -11.30
C GLY A 678 8.99 -6.64 -9.79
N SER A 679 9.18 -7.77 -9.10
CA SER A 679 9.37 -7.85 -7.66
C SER A 679 10.28 -9.00 -7.25
N VAL A 680 10.75 -8.99 -6.01
CA VAL A 680 11.59 -10.05 -5.46
C VAL A 680 11.01 -10.56 -4.14
N ILE A 681 11.10 -11.88 -3.92
CA ILE A 681 10.80 -12.51 -2.64
C ILE A 681 12.12 -12.62 -1.88
N VAL A 682 12.27 -11.80 -0.84
CA VAL A 682 13.51 -11.72 -0.07
C VAL A 682 13.72 -12.99 0.76
N GLY A 683 14.91 -13.59 0.63
CA GLY A 683 15.33 -14.71 1.47
C GLY A 683 14.57 -16.02 1.24
N ASP A 684 13.94 -16.24 0.07
CA ASP A 684 13.24 -17.50 -0.23
C ASP A 684 14.19 -18.71 -0.19
N GLY A 685 13.93 -19.66 0.72
CA GLY A 685 14.78 -20.83 0.94
C GLY A 685 14.80 -21.85 -0.20
N ASN A 686 13.91 -21.72 -1.19
CA ASN A 686 13.87 -22.56 -2.38
C ASN A 686 14.54 -21.89 -3.59
N GLY A 687 15.16 -20.71 -3.40
CA GLY A 687 15.79 -19.94 -4.49
C GLY A 687 14.82 -19.33 -5.49
N ARG A 688 13.52 -19.26 -5.17
CA ARG A 688 12.47 -18.68 -6.01
C ARG A 688 12.31 -17.19 -5.73
N TYR A 689 13.39 -16.45 -5.93
CA TYR A 689 13.46 -15.03 -5.57
C TYR A 689 12.72 -14.10 -6.54
N TYR A 690 12.46 -14.53 -7.77
CA TYR A 690 12.09 -13.61 -8.85
C TYR A 690 10.61 -13.74 -9.20
N GLU A 691 9.95 -12.61 -9.39
CA GLU A 691 8.59 -12.53 -9.92
C GLU A 691 8.63 -11.73 -11.23
N ALA A 692 8.31 -12.40 -12.33
CA ALA A 692 8.33 -11.79 -13.65
C ALA A 692 7.21 -10.76 -13.79
N ALA A 693 7.54 -9.59 -14.38
CA ALA A 693 6.55 -8.62 -14.80
C ALA A 693 6.06 -8.90 -16.22
N PRO A 694 4.84 -8.44 -16.59
CA PRO A 694 4.31 -8.57 -17.93
C PRO A 694 5.18 -7.93 -19.01
N GLY A 695 5.16 -8.48 -20.21
CA GLY A 695 5.60 -7.84 -21.42
C GLY A 695 4.71 -6.67 -21.79
N ARG A 696 4.72 -6.25 -23.07
CA ARG A 696 3.81 -5.19 -23.54
C ARG A 696 2.37 -5.60 -23.31
N SER A 697 1.62 -4.76 -22.60
CA SER A 697 0.22 -4.99 -22.26
C SER A 697 -0.64 -3.81 -22.71
N TRP A 698 -1.87 -4.08 -23.09
CA TRP A 698 -2.83 -3.05 -23.50
C TRP A 698 -4.10 -3.12 -22.67
N TYR A 699 -4.74 -1.97 -22.47
CA TYR A 699 -6.00 -1.84 -21.77
C TYR A 699 -6.88 -0.81 -22.45
N ALA A 700 -8.18 -1.03 -22.45
CA ALA A 700 -9.17 -0.13 -23.00
C ALA A 700 -10.40 -0.09 -22.08
N GLY A 701 -10.83 1.11 -21.74
CA GLY A 701 -11.99 1.34 -20.88
C GLY A 701 -12.99 2.27 -21.55
N ALA A 702 -14.26 2.12 -21.18
CA ALA A 702 -15.32 3.05 -21.54
C ALA A 702 -16.32 3.14 -20.40
N GLY A 703 -16.78 4.36 -20.12
CA GLY A 703 -17.76 4.63 -19.09
C GLY A 703 -18.70 5.77 -19.46
N ALA A 704 -19.80 5.84 -18.74
CA ALA A 704 -20.77 6.92 -18.83
C ALA A 704 -21.27 7.27 -17.43
N GLU A 705 -21.43 8.55 -17.18
CA GLU A 705 -21.98 9.10 -15.95
C GLU A 705 -23.18 10.00 -16.31
N TYR A 706 -24.26 9.88 -15.57
CA TYR A 706 -25.46 10.73 -15.70
C TYR A 706 -25.62 11.56 -14.43
N GLN A 707 -25.74 12.86 -14.58
CA GLN A 707 -26.00 13.82 -13.52
C GLN A 707 -27.49 14.22 -13.54
N PHE A 708 -28.16 14.12 -12.39
CA PHE A 708 -29.58 14.43 -12.22
C PHE A 708 -29.86 15.92 -12.14
#